data_15583ed87009fd31e9abc04098dc0515
#
_entry.id   15583ed87009fd31e9abc04098dc0515
#
_cell.length_a   1.000
_cell.length_b   1.000
_cell.length_c   1.000
_cell.angle_alpha   90.00
_cell.angle_beta   90.00
_cell.angle_gamma   90.00
#
_symmetry.space_group_name_H-M   'P 1'
#
loop_
_entity.id
_entity.type
_entity.pdbx_description
1 polymer ?
#
loop_
_entity_poly.entity_id
_entity_poly.type
_entity_poly.pdbx_seq_one_letter_code
_entity_poly.pdbx_strand_id
1 'polypeptide(L)'
;MLLSRDAQSAAPVAIQREDYAPPAYWIDTVDLCFDLDPAKTRVLNRMKLRRNPDVAAQPLRLDGDELNLARVLVNGQGAAFRMEGSQLVLDGLPDDFELEIFTTCCPAKNTKLMGLFVSQNTFFTQCEAEGFRRITYFLDRPDVMASYTVTLRADKTAYPVLLSNGNLVEQGELPEGRHFAKWVDPFKKPAYLFALVAGKLVAREQRIKARNGREHLLQVYVRAGDLDKTEHAMNSLIHSVLWDEARFGLPLDLDRFMIVATSDFNMGAMENKGLNIFNTKYVLASQATATDADYANIESVVGHEYFHNWSGDRVTCRDWFQLSLKEGLTVFRDQEFSMDLCAEPSARAVKRIEDVRVLRTAQFPEDAGPMAHPVRPDSYIEISNFYTVTIYEKGAEVVRMMQTLVGREGFARGMTLYFERHDGQAVTCDDFAQAIADANPDSELARRLPQFKRWYSQAGTPRLAATGHYDAEARTYTLAFTQSCPPTPGQPVKEPFVIPVAVGLLGADGRALPLQLEGEPQPAGESLTLVLHEAEQRFTFTGLDEAPVPSILRGFSAPVVLQFDYTREQLLALLAHDSDPFNRWEAAQRLALGAALAAIGDDSRLPDAPVLDEAFIGAMREVLRNGALDAAFKELVLTLPSEVYISEQLEVVDPQRVHRVREAMRTQLATALYAEWQQAYEDNKDTGAYRPEPVSAGRRALAGMALAHLCIAARESGDAVWPGKTLQRFKDASNMTDRFNALTALVVSGHPLAAQALARFHAMFKDEALVIDKWFSLQAGAPDRGGDVLPLVKQLTRHPDFSLKNPNRARSVIFSYCSANPGAFHRLDAAGYVWWSERVIELDEINPQVAARLARALDRWNKLAEPYRGAAREAIARVAARPGLSKDTLEVVSRALAP
;
A
#
# COMPACT_ATOMS: atom_id res chain seq x y z
N MET A 1 31.97 -4.24 -41.55
CA MET A 1 32.78 -4.42 -40.32
C MET A 1 31.86 -4.88 -39.24
N LEU A 2 31.89 -6.19 -38.98
CA LEU A 2 31.00 -6.88 -38.04
C LEU A 2 31.49 -6.55 -36.64
N LEU A 3 30.68 -5.82 -35.87
CA LEU A 3 30.90 -5.67 -34.42
C LEU A 3 30.39 -6.91 -33.72
N SER A 4 31.32 -7.56 -33.02
CA SER A 4 31.14 -8.76 -32.27
C SER A 4 30.02 -8.64 -31.22
N ARG A 5 29.02 -9.49 -31.32
CA ARG A 5 28.09 -9.85 -30.24
C ARG A 5 28.84 -10.75 -29.26
N ASP A 6 29.48 -10.17 -28.27
CA ASP A 6 29.91 -10.90 -27.06
C ASP A 6 30.05 -9.89 -25.91
N ALA A 7 28.90 -9.38 -25.46
CA ALA A 7 28.76 -8.92 -24.10
C ALA A 7 27.78 -9.91 -23.44
N GLN A 8 28.28 -11.01 -22.92
CA GLN A 8 27.62 -11.76 -21.88
C GLN A 8 27.39 -10.74 -20.76
N SER A 9 26.14 -10.28 -20.57
CA SER A 9 25.81 -9.46 -19.44
C SER A 9 26.10 -10.29 -18.20
N ALA A 10 27.07 -9.85 -17.39
CA ALA A 10 27.31 -10.45 -16.09
C ALA A 10 25.97 -10.53 -15.34
N ALA A 11 25.73 -11.63 -14.62
CA ALA A 11 24.53 -11.78 -13.82
C ALA A 11 24.39 -10.59 -12.87
N PRO A 12 23.18 -10.06 -12.65
CA PRO A 12 22.97 -8.91 -11.76
C PRO A 12 23.51 -9.23 -10.36
N VAL A 13 24.31 -8.31 -9.81
CA VAL A 13 24.93 -8.47 -8.49
C VAL A 13 23.99 -7.86 -7.45
N ALA A 14 23.73 -8.60 -6.37
CA ALA A 14 22.97 -8.09 -5.25
C ALA A 14 23.77 -7.04 -4.47
N ILE A 15 23.11 -5.95 -4.11
CA ILE A 15 23.65 -4.91 -3.24
C ILE A 15 23.37 -5.34 -1.80
N GLN A 16 24.40 -5.26 -0.94
CA GLN A 16 24.32 -5.67 0.45
C GLN A 16 24.28 -4.45 1.39
N ARG A 17 23.46 -4.51 2.44
CA ARG A 17 23.36 -3.43 3.43
C ARG A 17 24.68 -3.15 4.15
N GLU A 18 25.43 -4.18 4.44
CA GLU A 18 26.72 -4.08 5.14
C GLU A 18 27.82 -3.40 4.29
N ASP A 19 27.64 -3.35 2.97
CA ASP A 19 28.59 -2.68 2.06
C ASP A 19 28.39 -1.17 1.98
N TYR A 20 27.50 -0.59 2.79
CA TYR A 20 27.30 0.86 2.80
C TYR A 20 28.60 1.58 3.09
N ALA A 21 28.92 2.56 2.26
CA ALA A 21 30.02 3.49 2.48
C ALA A 21 29.53 4.92 2.25
N PRO A 22 30.00 5.91 3.05
CA PRO A 22 29.70 7.30 2.79
C PRO A 22 30.15 7.72 1.39
N PRO A 23 29.47 8.70 0.76
CA PRO A 23 29.84 9.16 -0.58
C PRO A 23 31.24 9.78 -0.57
N ALA A 24 32.01 9.55 -1.63
CA ALA A 24 33.36 10.09 -1.80
C ALA A 24 33.36 11.61 -2.05
N TYR A 25 32.26 12.15 -2.54
CA TYR A 25 32.03 13.56 -2.82
C TYR A 25 30.66 13.98 -2.30
N TRP A 26 30.56 15.25 -1.92
CA TRP A 26 29.31 15.92 -1.61
C TRP A 26 28.93 16.85 -2.76
N ILE A 27 27.64 17.02 -3.00
CA ILE A 27 27.09 18.03 -3.91
C ILE A 27 26.37 19.06 -3.05
N ASP A 28 26.83 20.30 -3.07
CA ASP A 28 26.25 21.37 -2.26
C ASP A 28 25.12 22.09 -3.00
N THR A 29 25.29 22.36 -4.29
CA THR A 29 24.30 23.02 -5.12
C THR A 29 24.14 22.36 -6.48
N VAL A 30 22.92 22.37 -6.97
CA VAL A 30 22.54 21.88 -8.30
C VAL A 30 21.75 22.98 -9.01
N ASP A 31 22.22 23.42 -10.16
CA ASP A 31 21.53 24.36 -11.04
C ASP A 31 21.21 23.65 -12.36
N LEU A 32 19.91 23.37 -12.56
CA LEU A 32 19.40 22.66 -13.72
C LEU A 32 18.70 23.62 -14.66
N CYS A 33 19.02 23.51 -15.94
CA CYS A 33 18.30 24.21 -17.01
C CYS A 33 17.80 23.21 -18.04
N PHE A 34 16.48 23.17 -18.22
CA PHE A 34 15.81 22.29 -19.17
C PHE A 34 15.30 23.07 -20.36
N ASP A 35 15.66 22.64 -21.56
CA ASP A 35 14.95 22.99 -22.79
C ASP A 35 14.02 21.81 -23.12
N LEU A 36 12.74 21.94 -22.78
CA LEU A 36 11.76 20.86 -22.88
C LEU A 36 11.25 20.69 -24.31
N ASP A 37 11.47 19.51 -24.83
CA ASP A 37 10.94 19.05 -26.11
C ASP A 37 10.66 17.54 -26.00
N PRO A 38 9.46 17.05 -26.40
CA PRO A 38 9.10 15.63 -26.23
C PRO A 38 10.07 14.66 -26.91
N ALA A 39 10.63 15.05 -28.07
CA ALA A 39 11.54 14.19 -28.83
C ALA A 39 12.99 14.31 -28.38
N LYS A 40 13.37 15.49 -27.89
CA LYS A 40 14.78 15.77 -27.50
C LYS A 40 14.84 16.86 -26.43
N THR A 41 14.69 16.49 -25.16
CA THR A 41 14.91 17.41 -24.06
C THR A 41 16.43 17.59 -23.84
N ARG A 42 16.88 18.84 -23.72
CA ARG A 42 18.26 19.20 -23.37
C ARG A 42 18.33 19.58 -21.91
N VAL A 43 19.34 19.06 -21.22
CA VAL A 43 19.57 19.30 -19.79
C VAL A 43 20.99 19.81 -19.60
N LEU A 44 21.11 21.02 -19.04
CA LEU A 44 22.34 21.52 -18.48
C LEU A 44 22.30 21.38 -16.98
N ASN A 45 23.26 20.66 -16.42
CA ASN A 45 23.41 20.47 -14.98
C ASN A 45 24.73 21.10 -14.53
N ARG A 46 24.65 22.14 -13.70
CA ARG A 46 25.80 22.77 -13.03
C ARG A 46 25.79 22.47 -11.57
N MET A 47 26.86 21.88 -11.06
CA MET A 47 26.94 21.43 -9.67
C MET A 47 28.22 22.01 -9.02
N LYS A 48 28.10 22.33 -7.73
CA LYS A 48 29.26 22.58 -6.89
C LYS A 48 29.49 21.34 -6.02
N LEU A 49 30.67 20.74 -6.17
CA LEU A 49 31.07 19.54 -5.46
C LEU A 49 32.30 19.83 -4.58
N ARG A 50 32.36 19.03 -3.53
CA ARG A 50 33.54 18.97 -2.64
C ARG A 50 33.84 17.52 -2.29
N ARG A 51 35.12 17.26 -2.12
CA ARG A 51 35.58 15.94 -1.66
C ARG A 51 35.12 15.71 -0.23
N ASN A 52 34.71 14.47 0.06
CA ASN A 52 34.45 14.06 1.44
C ASN A 52 35.79 13.72 2.10
N PRO A 53 36.22 14.50 3.11
CA PRO A 53 37.52 14.30 3.76
C PRO A 53 37.62 13.02 4.57
N ASP A 54 36.47 12.46 4.96
CA ASP A 54 36.39 11.25 5.80
C ASP A 54 36.48 9.96 4.99
N VAL A 55 36.58 10.08 3.66
CA VAL A 55 36.64 8.94 2.72
C VAL A 55 37.97 9.01 1.95
N ALA A 56 38.61 7.84 1.77
CA ALA A 56 39.83 7.76 0.98
C ALA A 56 39.61 8.32 -0.45
N ALA A 57 40.62 9.04 -0.94
CA ALA A 57 40.56 9.64 -2.27
C ALA A 57 40.29 8.61 -3.35
N GLN A 58 39.28 8.85 -4.16
CA GLN A 58 38.88 7.98 -5.25
C GLN A 58 38.23 8.77 -6.38
N PRO A 59 38.06 8.20 -7.60
CA PRO A 59 37.39 8.87 -8.69
C PRO A 59 35.96 9.25 -8.35
N LEU A 60 35.46 10.32 -8.97
CA LEU A 60 34.02 10.64 -8.95
C LEU A 60 33.31 9.74 -9.95
N ARG A 61 32.31 9.00 -9.46
CA ARG A 61 31.48 8.09 -10.24
C ARG A 61 30.04 8.59 -10.23
N LEU A 62 29.53 9.01 -11.39
CA LEU A 62 28.18 9.51 -11.53
C LEU A 62 27.31 8.47 -12.24
N ASP A 63 26.15 8.21 -11.69
CA ASP A 63 25.17 7.30 -12.28
C ASP A 63 24.42 7.97 -13.43
N GLY A 64 24.19 7.23 -14.50
CA GLY A 64 23.39 7.63 -15.65
C GLY A 64 22.67 6.44 -16.28
N ASP A 65 21.55 6.67 -16.92
CA ASP A 65 20.77 5.64 -17.60
C ASP A 65 20.05 6.24 -18.81
N GLU A 66 20.22 5.62 -19.97
CA GLU A 66 19.59 6.03 -21.23
C GLU A 66 19.81 7.51 -21.60
N LEU A 67 21.00 8.05 -21.33
CA LEU A 67 21.37 9.43 -21.62
C LEU A 67 22.31 9.52 -22.80
N ASN A 68 22.17 10.63 -23.59
CA ASN A 68 23.17 11.04 -24.55
C ASN A 68 24.02 12.14 -23.94
N LEU A 69 25.32 11.88 -23.72
CA LEU A 69 26.26 12.82 -23.15
C LEU A 69 26.85 13.70 -24.25
N ALA A 70 26.69 15.02 -24.14
CA ALA A 70 27.21 15.97 -25.09
C ALA A 70 28.53 16.61 -24.64
N ARG A 71 28.66 16.98 -23.37
CA ARG A 71 29.82 17.71 -22.87
C ARG A 71 29.97 17.59 -21.35
N VAL A 72 31.25 17.57 -20.90
CA VAL A 72 31.63 17.63 -19.48
C VAL A 72 32.69 18.71 -19.28
N LEU A 73 32.45 19.66 -18.38
CA LEU A 73 33.38 20.70 -18.00
C LEU A 73 33.65 20.67 -16.50
N VAL A 74 34.95 20.79 -16.14
CA VAL A 74 35.38 21.00 -14.75
C VAL A 74 35.98 22.40 -14.66
N ASN A 75 35.43 23.24 -13.79
CA ASN A 75 35.81 24.63 -13.64
C ASN A 75 35.87 25.40 -14.99
N GLY A 76 34.89 25.15 -15.84
CA GLY A 76 34.76 25.78 -17.14
C GLY A 76 35.66 25.21 -18.25
N GLN A 77 36.49 24.22 -17.97
CA GLN A 77 37.39 23.58 -18.93
C GLN A 77 36.91 22.18 -19.29
N GLY A 78 37.06 21.78 -20.56
CA GLY A 78 36.76 20.42 -21.01
C GLY A 78 37.53 19.40 -20.18
N ALA A 79 36.83 18.43 -19.63
CA ALA A 79 37.36 17.39 -18.76
C ALA A 79 37.47 16.05 -19.50
N ALA A 80 38.61 15.36 -19.27
CA ALA A 80 38.75 13.97 -19.67
C ALA A 80 37.87 13.11 -18.73
N PHE A 81 37.16 12.16 -19.31
CA PHE A 81 36.33 11.20 -18.59
C PHE A 81 36.37 9.83 -19.27
N ARG A 82 35.93 8.83 -18.57
CA ARG A 82 35.66 7.49 -19.13
C ARG A 82 34.32 6.98 -18.74
N MET A 83 33.77 6.08 -19.54
CA MET A 83 32.52 5.37 -19.21
C MET A 83 32.88 3.99 -18.67
N GLU A 84 32.36 3.66 -17.48
CA GLU A 84 32.43 2.30 -16.91
C GLU A 84 31.00 1.80 -16.75
N GLY A 85 30.56 0.96 -17.69
CA GLY A 85 29.14 0.58 -17.77
C GLY A 85 28.28 1.81 -18.04
N SER A 86 27.32 2.06 -17.18
CA SER A 86 26.45 3.26 -17.24
C SER A 86 27.02 4.47 -16.46
N GLN A 87 28.14 4.32 -15.77
CA GLN A 87 28.71 5.38 -14.95
C GLN A 87 29.67 6.27 -15.74
N LEU A 88 29.57 7.57 -15.52
CA LEU A 88 30.54 8.59 -15.95
C LEU A 88 31.59 8.73 -14.84
N VAL A 89 32.86 8.49 -15.18
CA VAL A 89 33.97 8.47 -14.21
C VAL A 89 34.96 9.58 -14.52
N LEU A 90 35.29 10.36 -13.48
CA LEU A 90 36.25 11.47 -13.52
C LEU A 90 37.37 11.26 -12.52
N ASP A 91 38.59 11.33 -12.97
CA ASP A 91 39.79 11.21 -12.13
C ASP A 91 40.48 12.57 -11.91
N GLY A 92 41.33 12.66 -10.90
CA GLY A 92 42.24 13.78 -10.66
C GLY A 92 41.56 15.12 -10.40
N LEU A 93 40.41 15.10 -9.74
CA LEU A 93 39.62 16.30 -9.44
C LEU A 93 40.19 17.10 -8.26
N PRO A 94 40.03 18.45 -8.26
CA PRO A 94 40.31 19.28 -7.08
C PRO A 94 39.41 18.87 -5.87
N ASP A 95 39.72 19.36 -4.68
CA ASP A 95 38.92 19.15 -3.49
C ASP A 95 37.55 19.87 -3.57
N ASP A 96 37.53 21.07 -4.16
CA ASP A 96 36.35 21.86 -4.45
C ASP A 96 36.35 22.25 -5.93
N PHE A 97 35.25 22.04 -6.61
CA PHE A 97 35.14 22.33 -8.05
C PHE A 97 33.67 22.48 -8.49
N GLU A 98 33.52 23.13 -9.65
CA GLU A 98 32.27 23.22 -10.39
C GLU A 98 32.28 22.20 -11.53
N LEU A 99 31.20 21.46 -11.68
CA LEU A 99 31.03 20.45 -12.73
C LEU A 99 29.82 20.83 -13.59
N GLU A 100 30.00 20.94 -14.89
CA GLU A 100 28.92 21.13 -15.85
C GLU A 100 28.78 19.90 -16.74
N ILE A 101 27.58 19.41 -16.87
CA ILE A 101 27.24 18.25 -17.70
C ILE A 101 26.07 18.59 -18.59
N PHE A 102 26.25 18.39 -19.88
CA PHE A 102 25.21 18.52 -20.90
C PHE A 102 24.76 17.15 -21.37
N THR A 103 23.47 16.88 -21.25
CA THR A 103 22.84 15.63 -21.69
C THR A 103 21.58 15.92 -22.50
N THR A 104 21.13 14.90 -23.25
CA THR A 104 19.82 14.88 -23.90
C THR A 104 19.11 13.56 -23.62
N CYS A 105 17.78 13.60 -23.56
CA CYS A 105 16.93 12.43 -23.44
C CYS A 105 15.68 12.59 -24.32
N CYS A 106 14.93 11.50 -24.52
CA CYS A 106 13.72 11.48 -25.33
C CYS A 106 12.49 11.08 -24.46
N PRO A 107 11.82 12.04 -23.79
CA PRO A 107 10.69 11.74 -22.91
C PRO A 107 9.52 11.03 -23.60
N ALA A 108 9.26 11.35 -24.89
CA ALA A 108 8.16 10.75 -25.65
C ALA A 108 8.30 9.23 -25.86
N LYS A 109 9.51 8.70 -25.81
CA LYS A 109 9.79 7.25 -25.93
C LYS A 109 9.86 6.52 -24.59
N ASN A 110 9.74 7.23 -23.48
CA ASN A 110 9.88 6.66 -22.15
C ASN A 110 8.59 5.95 -21.73
N THR A 111 8.54 4.64 -21.90
CA THR A 111 7.42 3.80 -21.48
C THR A 111 7.60 3.22 -20.06
N LYS A 112 8.81 3.30 -19.50
CA LYS A 112 9.11 2.84 -18.13
C LYS A 112 8.50 3.75 -17.07
N LEU A 113 8.16 4.99 -17.45
CA LEU A 113 7.59 6.03 -16.57
C LEU A 113 8.49 6.33 -15.36
N MET A 114 9.80 6.28 -15.59
CA MET A 114 10.86 6.65 -14.65
C MET A 114 11.74 7.72 -15.26
N GLY A 115 12.20 8.69 -14.45
CA GLY A 115 12.86 9.89 -14.96
C GLY A 115 11.85 10.84 -15.57
N LEU A 116 12.20 11.50 -16.66
CA LEU A 116 11.33 12.45 -17.38
C LEU A 116 10.53 11.73 -18.46
N PHE A 117 9.21 11.87 -18.42
CA PHE A 117 8.30 11.24 -19.39
C PHE A 117 7.16 12.18 -19.80
N VAL A 118 6.42 11.80 -20.81
CA VAL A 118 5.25 12.53 -21.30
C VAL A 118 4.00 11.68 -21.12
N SER A 119 2.98 12.24 -20.48
CA SER A 119 1.64 11.68 -20.36
C SER A 119 0.64 12.70 -20.90
N GLN A 120 -0.09 12.33 -21.94
CA GLN A 120 -1.13 13.19 -22.56
C GLN A 120 -0.64 14.63 -22.83
N ASN A 121 0.48 14.75 -23.51
CA ASN A 121 1.14 16.01 -23.88
C ASN A 121 1.62 16.88 -22.69
N THR A 122 1.78 16.28 -21.52
CA THR A 122 2.32 16.94 -20.34
C THR A 122 3.58 16.23 -19.88
N PHE A 123 4.64 17.00 -19.55
CA PHE A 123 5.86 16.46 -18.96
C PHE A 123 5.66 16.21 -17.47
N PHE A 124 6.10 15.03 -17.05
CA PHE A 124 6.17 14.63 -15.63
C PHE A 124 7.50 13.98 -15.33
N THR A 125 7.84 13.92 -14.06
CA THR A 125 8.98 13.16 -13.57
C THR A 125 8.56 12.12 -12.53
N GLN A 126 9.32 11.02 -12.47
CA GLN A 126 9.34 10.08 -11.33
C GLN A 126 10.79 9.73 -11.05
N CYS A 127 11.34 10.21 -9.95
CA CYS A 127 12.74 10.03 -9.61
C CYS A 127 12.99 9.02 -8.48
N GLU A 128 12.03 8.69 -7.65
CA GLU A 128 12.21 7.65 -6.64
C GLU A 128 12.09 6.24 -7.27
N ALA A 129 13.02 5.32 -6.99
CA ALA A 129 14.21 5.50 -6.14
C ALA A 129 15.42 6.02 -6.92
N GLU A 130 15.62 5.61 -8.17
CA GLU A 130 16.83 5.83 -8.97
C GLU A 130 16.50 6.37 -10.37
N GLY A 131 15.45 7.21 -10.48
CA GLY A 131 15.01 7.79 -11.75
C GLY A 131 15.73 9.07 -12.15
N PHE A 132 16.36 9.77 -11.23
CA PHE A 132 17.04 11.03 -11.53
C PHE A 132 18.23 10.82 -12.49
N ARG A 133 18.92 9.68 -12.40
CA ARG A 133 20.00 9.29 -13.33
C ARG A 133 19.56 9.11 -14.78
N ARG A 134 18.24 9.06 -15.02
CA ARG A 134 17.66 9.05 -16.37
C ARG A 134 17.46 10.44 -16.95
N ILE A 135 17.76 11.49 -16.16
CA ILE A 135 17.64 12.90 -16.55
C ILE A 135 19.02 13.52 -16.76
N THR A 136 19.95 13.26 -15.86
CA THR A 136 21.35 13.72 -15.91
C THR A 136 22.25 12.75 -15.14
N TYR A 137 23.56 12.79 -15.40
CA TYR A 137 24.53 12.08 -14.57
C TYR A 137 24.63 12.71 -13.19
N PHE A 138 24.56 11.88 -12.15
CA PHE A 138 24.47 12.37 -10.78
C PHE A 138 24.94 11.33 -9.75
N LEU A 139 25.29 11.78 -8.53
CA LEU A 139 25.39 10.91 -7.36
C LEU A 139 23.97 10.62 -6.88
N ASP A 140 23.32 9.65 -7.53
CA ASP A 140 21.90 9.35 -7.38
C ASP A 140 21.66 8.39 -6.21
N ARG A 141 21.86 8.93 -5.01
CA ARG A 141 21.73 8.21 -3.74
C ARG A 141 21.11 9.12 -2.68
N PRO A 142 20.33 8.60 -1.73
CA PRO A 142 19.52 9.43 -0.85
C PRO A 142 20.31 10.22 0.22
N ASP A 143 21.56 9.86 0.50
CA ASP A 143 22.41 10.57 1.46
C ASP A 143 23.21 11.74 0.86
N VAL A 144 23.08 11.99 -0.45
CA VAL A 144 23.64 13.18 -1.10
C VAL A 144 22.54 14.21 -1.24
N MET A 145 22.56 15.21 -0.36
CA MET A 145 21.55 16.26 -0.27
C MET A 145 22.13 17.60 -0.74
N ALA A 146 21.42 18.26 -1.65
CA ALA A 146 21.86 19.52 -2.25
C ALA A 146 20.71 20.52 -2.34
N SER A 147 21.05 21.81 -2.49
CA SER A 147 20.11 22.88 -2.84
C SER A 147 19.91 22.94 -4.34
N TYR A 148 18.67 23.06 -4.80
CA TYR A 148 18.31 23.01 -6.22
C TYR A 148 17.77 24.35 -6.69
N THR A 149 18.27 24.79 -7.84
CA THR A 149 17.69 25.84 -8.68
C THR A 149 17.36 25.24 -10.03
N VAL A 150 16.12 25.44 -10.49
CA VAL A 150 15.63 24.80 -11.71
C VAL A 150 15.01 25.84 -12.63
N THR A 151 15.53 25.93 -13.87
CA THR A 151 14.94 26.76 -14.92
C THR A 151 14.32 25.84 -15.98
N LEU A 152 13.03 26.04 -16.25
CA LEU A 152 12.29 25.33 -17.28
C LEU A 152 12.02 26.28 -18.45
N ARG A 153 12.37 25.84 -19.66
CA ARG A 153 12.11 26.56 -20.91
C ARG A 153 11.27 25.67 -21.82
N ALA A 154 10.21 26.23 -22.39
CA ALA A 154 9.32 25.46 -23.26
C ALA A 154 8.51 26.38 -24.19
N ASP A 155 7.85 25.78 -25.17
CA ASP A 155 6.82 26.45 -25.98
C ASP A 155 5.67 26.91 -25.05
N LYS A 156 5.32 28.18 -25.09
CA LYS A 156 4.32 28.77 -24.19
C LYS A 156 2.90 28.29 -24.49
N THR A 157 2.60 28.03 -25.75
CA THR A 157 1.25 27.58 -26.14
C THR A 157 1.00 26.14 -25.76
N ALA A 158 1.99 25.26 -25.96
CA ALA A 158 1.89 23.83 -25.62
C ALA A 158 2.06 23.58 -24.13
N TYR A 159 2.90 24.36 -23.44
CA TYR A 159 3.25 24.18 -22.02
C TYR A 159 3.16 25.49 -21.24
N PRO A 160 1.96 26.04 -21.05
CA PRO A 160 1.77 27.33 -20.37
C PRO A 160 2.07 27.27 -18.86
N VAL A 161 2.01 26.09 -18.23
CA VAL A 161 2.32 25.89 -16.83
C VAL A 161 3.66 25.17 -16.73
N LEU A 162 4.61 25.75 -15.98
CA LEU A 162 5.95 25.23 -15.73
C LEU A 162 6.19 25.17 -14.22
N LEU A 163 6.26 23.97 -13.66
CA LEU A 163 6.35 23.74 -12.21
C LEU A 163 7.61 22.95 -11.85
N SER A 164 8.21 23.28 -10.71
CA SER A 164 9.28 22.52 -10.07
C SER A 164 9.21 22.69 -8.54
N ASN A 165 10.17 22.12 -7.83
CA ASN A 165 10.25 22.19 -6.37
C ASN A 165 10.53 23.61 -5.85
N GLY A 166 9.96 23.95 -4.71
CA GLY A 166 10.27 25.17 -3.98
C GLY A 166 9.42 26.38 -4.37
N ASN A 167 10.06 27.52 -4.50
CA ASN A 167 9.42 28.82 -4.78
C ASN A 167 9.70 29.29 -6.20
N LEU A 168 8.67 29.82 -6.87
CA LEU A 168 8.83 30.49 -8.15
C LEU A 168 9.49 31.86 -7.92
N VAL A 169 10.70 32.06 -8.45
CA VAL A 169 11.49 33.28 -8.23
C VAL A 169 11.56 34.18 -9.45
N GLU A 170 11.45 33.62 -10.65
CA GLU A 170 11.49 34.39 -11.90
C GLU A 170 10.71 33.68 -13.00
N GLN A 171 10.06 34.43 -13.86
CA GLN A 171 9.43 33.92 -15.06
C GLN A 171 9.38 35.02 -16.14
N GLY A 172 9.29 34.61 -17.41
CA GLY A 172 9.24 35.60 -18.49
C GLY A 172 9.15 34.98 -19.88
N GLU A 173 9.08 35.85 -20.87
CA GLU A 173 8.99 35.46 -22.26
C GLU A 173 10.41 35.22 -22.86
N LEU A 174 10.47 34.28 -23.79
CA LEU A 174 11.65 34.00 -24.60
C LEU A 174 11.31 34.19 -26.09
N PRO A 175 12.32 34.31 -26.96
CA PRO A 175 12.07 34.36 -28.42
C PRO A 175 11.31 33.13 -28.93
N GLU A 176 10.71 33.29 -30.11
CA GLU A 176 10.01 32.20 -30.84
C GLU A 176 8.80 31.58 -30.11
N GLY A 177 8.07 32.38 -29.36
CA GLY A 177 6.86 31.93 -28.63
C GLY A 177 7.15 31.01 -27.45
N ARG A 178 8.39 31.01 -26.99
CA ARG A 178 8.81 30.28 -25.80
C ARG A 178 8.73 31.14 -24.54
N HIS A 179 8.77 30.49 -23.39
CA HIS A 179 8.85 31.15 -22.10
C HIS A 179 9.65 30.32 -21.09
N PHE A 180 9.89 30.88 -19.92
CA PHE A 180 10.63 30.21 -18.87
C PHE A 180 10.03 30.48 -17.50
N ALA A 181 10.31 29.55 -16.57
CA ALA A 181 10.08 29.73 -15.15
C ALA A 181 11.31 29.22 -14.38
N LYS A 182 11.71 29.95 -13.35
CA LYS A 182 12.83 29.61 -12.48
C LYS A 182 12.34 29.39 -11.06
N TRP A 183 12.69 28.22 -10.53
CA TRP A 183 12.31 27.75 -9.21
C TRP A 183 13.54 27.56 -8.32
N VAL A 184 13.41 27.89 -7.03
CA VAL A 184 14.42 27.66 -6.02
C VAL A 184 13.80 26.91 -4.85
N ASP A 185 14.36 25.74 -4.54
CA ASP A 185 14.01 25.01 -3.35
C ASP A 185 14.91 25.46 -2.20
N PRO A 186 14.36 26.04 -1.13
CA PRO A 186 15.17 26.53 0.00
C PRO A 186 15.73 25.42 0.87
N PHE A 187 15.26 24.16 0.71
CA PHE A 187 15.70 23.02 1.50
C PHE A 187 16.63 22.13 0.70
N LYS A 188 17.69 21.64 1.35
CA LYS A 188 18.50 20.58 0.76
C LYS A 188 17.71 19.30 0.66
N LYS A 189 17.81 18.61 -0.47
CA LYS A 189 17.14 17.33 -0.70
C LYS A 189 18.01 16.39 -1.53
N PRO A 190 17.81 15.08 -1.40
CA PRO A 190 18.35 14.09 -2.33
C PRO A 190 17.67 14.16 -3.70
N ALA A 191 18.31 13.60 -4.71
CA ALA A 191 17.85 13.63 -6.09
C ALA A 191 16.47 12.96 -6.29
N TYR A 192 16.11 11.96 -5.49
CA TYR A 192 14.85 11.27 -5.65
C TYR A 192 13.61 12.15 -5.40
N LEU A 193 13.78 13.27 -4.71
CA LEU A 193 12.71 14.24 -4.43
C LEU A 193 12.59 15.35 -5.50
N PHE A 194 13.46 15.35 -6.50
CA PHE A 194 13.35 16.28 -7.62
C PHE A 194 12.10 16.00 -8.44
N ALA A 195 11.43 17.08 -8.87
CA ALA A 195 10.29 16.99 -9.79
C ALA A 195 10.20 18.19 -10.71
N LEU A 196 9.67 17.97 -11.91
CA LEU A 196 9.18 19.01 -12.81
C LEU A 196 7.87 18.57 -13.47
N VAL A 197 7.02 19.53 -13.78
CA VAL A 197 5.78 19.36 -14.53
C VAL A 197 5.66 20.49 -15.52
N ALA A 198 5.34 20.20 -16.78
CA ALA A 198 5.09 21.21 -17.80
C ALA A 198 3.94 20.81 -18.72
N GLY A 199 2.91 21.65 -18.81
CA GLY A 199 1.73 21.32 -19.65
C GLY A 199 0.61 22.33 -19.57
N LYS A 200 -0.51 21.96 -20.20
CA LYS A 200 -1.78 22.72 -20.15
C LYS A 200 -2.59 22.25 -18.95
N LEU A 201 -2.39 22.89 -17.83
CA LEU A 201 -3.03 22.56 -16.55
C LEU A 201 -3.80 23.74 -15.99
N VAL A 202 -4.80 23.43 -15.19
CA VAL A 202 -5.56 24.38 -14.36
C VAL A 202 -5.47 23.96 -12.91
N ALA A 203 -5.60 24.93 -12.01
CA ALA A 203 -5.47 24.67 -10.58
C ALA A 203 -6.73 25.06 -9.80
N ARG A 204 -7.10 24.19 -8.85
CA ARG A 204 -7.89 24.64 -7.70
C ARG A 204 -6.91 25.22 -6.70
N GLU A 205 -7.18 26.44 -6.25
CA GLU A 205 -6.32 27.14 -5.31
C GLU A 205 -7.08 27.47 -4.03
N GLN A 206 -6.38 27.38 -2.90
CA GLN A 206 -6.91 27.87 -1.62
C GLN A 206 -5.77 28.38 -0.75
N ARG A 207 -5.99 29.54 -0.12
CA ARG A 207 -5.09 30.09 0.90
C ARG A 207 -5.57 29.64 2.27
N ILE A 208 -4.62 29.22 3.08
CA ILE A 208 -4.89 28.88 4.48
C ILE A 208 -3.91 29.63 5.38
N LYS A 209 -4.32 29.83 6.63
CA LYS A 209 -3.49 30.40 7.67
C LYS A 209 -3.14 29.35 8.71
N ALA A 210 -1.86 29.06 8.85
CA ALA A 210 -1.35 28.13 9.85
C ALA A 210 -1.49 28.72 11.28
N ARG A 211 -1.35 27.87 12.28
CA ARG A 211 -1.42 28.25 13.70
C ARG A 211 -0.39 29.32 14.08
N ASN A 212 0.78 29.29 13.46
CA ASN A 212 1.84 30.30 13.65
C ASN A 212 1.55 31.62 12.94
N GLY A 213 0.41 31.77 12.27
CA GLY A 213 0.00 32.97 11.53
C GLY A 213 0.54 33.06 10.11
N ARG A 214 1.39 32.13 9.66
CA ARG A 214 1.90 32.07 8.29
C ARG A 214 0.79 31.70 7.30
N GLU A 215 0.74 32.39 6.18
CA GLU A 215 -0.18 32.06 5.08
C GLU A 215 0.49 31.12 4.09
N HIS A 216 -0.29 30.16 3.58
CA HIS A 216 0.15 29.18 2.59
C HIS A 216 -0.83 29.14 1.42
N LEU A 217 -0.29 29.02 0.21
CA LEU A 217 -1.06 28.76 -1.00
C LEU A 217 -1.03 27.27 -1.30
N LEU A 218 -2.19 26.63 -1.29
CA LEU A 218 -2.38 25.24 -1.66
C LEU A 218 -2.96 25.15 -3.07
N GLN A 219 -2.41 24.30 -3.93
CA GLN A 219 -2.82 24.16 -5.32
C GLN A 219 -2.94 22.69 -5.71
N VAL A 220 -4.03 22.35 -6.40
CA VAL A 220 -4.23 21.04 -7.03
C VAL A 220 -4.37 21.27 -8.52
N TYR A 221 -3.34 20.85 -9.28
CA TYR A 221 -3.26 20.98 -10.72
C TYR A 221 -3.78 19.75 -11.43
N VAL A 222 -4.68 19.96 -12.38
CA VAL A 222 -5.28 18.92 -13.21
C VAL A 222 -5.48 19.45 -14.63
N ARG A 223 -5.87 18.59 -15.55
CA ARG A 223 -6.37 19.04 -16.86
C ARG A 223 -7.69 19.79 -16.70
N ALA A 224 -7.98 20.70 -17.59
CA ALA A 224 -9.14 21.61 -17.51
C ALA A 224 -10.46 20.85 -17.30
N GLY A 225 -10.67 19.71 -17.96
CA GLY A 225 -11.86 18.89 -17.83
C GLY A 225 -12.06 18.19 -16.48
N ASP A 226 -11.04 18.21 -15.61
CA ASP A 226 -11.04 17.53 -14.31
C ASP A 226 -11.11 18.48 -13.12
N LEU A 227 -11.18 19.79 -13.34
CA LEU A 227 -11.14 20.79 -12.26
C LEU A 227 -12.28 20.62 -11.25
N ASP A 228 -13.46 20.25 -11.68
CA ASP A 228 -14.64 20.00 -10.84
C ASP A 228 -14.51 18.76 -9.95
N LYS A 229 -13.48 17.93 -10.17
CA LYS A 229 -13.21 16.69 -9.41
C LYS A 229 -12.07 16.85 -8.39
N THR A 230 -11.68 18.08 -8.05
CA THR A 230 -10.52 18.37 -7.19
C THR A 230 -10.85 18.81 -5.78
N GLU A 231 -12.13 19.02 -5.47
CA GLU A 231 -12.55 19.57 -4.17
C GLU A 231 -12.16 18.67 -3.00
N HIS A 232 -12.42 17.37 -3.12
CA HIS A 232 -12.09 16.42 -2.05
C HIS A 232 -10.58 16.32 -1.79
N ALA A 233 -9.77 16.30 -2.83
CA ALA A 233 -8.31 16.30 -2.69
C ALA A 233 -7.82 17.57 -1.98
N MET A 234 -8.36 18.76 -2.34
CA MET A 234 -8.03 20.01 -1.67
C MET A 234 -8.42 19.99 -0.19
N ASN A 235 -9.63 19.54 0.12
CA ASN A 235 -10.09 19.43 1.51
C ASN A 235 -9.24 18.44 2.31
N SER A 236 -8.85 17.32 1.72
CA SER A 236 -7.96 16.34 2.34
C SER A 236 -6.58 16.93 2.62
N LEU A 237 -6.05 17.75 1.71
CA LEU A 237 -4.78 18.46 1.92
C LEU A 237 -4.86 19.46 3.08
N ILE A 238 -5.93 20.25 3.15
CA ILE A 238 -6.15 21.20 4.25
C ILE A 238 -6.22 20.46 5.59
N HIS A 239 -7.00 19.39 5.65
CA HIS A 239 -7.10 18.55 6.87
C HIS A 239 -5.74 17.98 7.27
N SER A 240 -4.94 17.56 6.30
CA SER A 240 -3.59 17.01 6.54
C SER A 240 -2.67 18.06 7.18
N VAL A 241 -2.64 19.27 6.64
CA VAL A 241 -1.84 20.39 7.18
C VAL A 241 -2.24 20.70 8.62
N LEU A 242 -3.53 20.81 8.88
CA LEU A 242 -4.05 21.16 10.21
C LEU A 242 -3.83 20.03 11.22
N TRP A 243 -4.00 18.79 10.81
CA TRP A 243 -3.80 17.63 11.69
C TRP A 243 -2.34 17.47 12.11
N ASP A 244 -1.39 17.62 11.19
CA ASP A 244 0.03 17.47 11.50
C ASP A 244 0.53 18.56 12.47
N GLU A 245 0.04 19.78 12.31
CA GLU A 245 0.25 20.86 13.30
C GLU A 245 -0.34 20.50 14.67
N ALA A 246 -1.56 19.97 14.69
CA ALA A 246 -2.26 19.66 15.93
C ALA A 246 -1.67 18.48 16.67
N ARG A 247 -1.38 17.39 15.95
CA ARG A 247 -0.93 16.13 16.53
C ARG A 247 0.55 16.12 16.90
N PHE A 248 1.41 16.64 16.03
CA PHE A 248 2.86 16.56 16.16
C PHE A 248 3.59 17.90 16.21
N GLY A 249 2.86 19.01 16.10
CA GLY A 249 3.47 20.34 16.08
C GLY A 249 4.32 20.59 14.83
N LEU A 250 4.03 19.93 13.71
CA LEU A 250 4.80 20.02 12.48
C LEU A 250 4.09 20.95 11.48
N PRO A 251 4.60 22.18 11.26
CA PRO A 251 3.99 23.11 10.34
C PRO A 251 4.41 22.86 8.90
N LEU A 252 3.60 23.29 7.94
CA LEU A 252 4.06 23.40 6.56
C LEU A 252 5.19 24.44 6.49
N ASP A 253 6.30 24.08 5.86
CA ASP A 253 7.54 24.83 5.82
C ASP A 253 7.76 25.61 4.51
N LEU A 254 6.77 25.57 3.59
CA LEU A 254 6.78 26.24 2.30
C LEU A 254 5.64 27.26 2.20
N ASP A 255 5.81 28.33 1.43
CA ASP A 255 4.74 29.28 1.12
C ASP A 255 3.68 28.69 0.19
N ARG A 256 4.08 27.71 -0.60
CA ARG A 256 3.26 27.04 -1.60
C ARG A 256 3.39 25.52 -1.47
N PHE A 257 2.27 24.82 -1.63
CA PHE A 257 2.25 23.36 -1.71
C PHE A 257 1.38 22.93 -2.89
N MET A 258 1.95 22.10 -3.77
CA MET A 258 1.32 21.72 -5.03
C MET A 258 1.11 20.22 -5.11
N ILE A 259 -0.07 19.83 -5.60
CA ILE A 259 -0.39 18.47 -6.03
C ILE A 259 -0.67 18.53 -7.54
N VAL A 260 -0.10 17.63 -8.32
CA VAL A 260 -0.37 17.51 -9.75
C VAL A 260 -0.79 16.08 -10.09
N ALA A 261 -1.91 15.94 -10.80
CA ALA A 261 -2.42 14.63 -11.21
C ALA A 261 -1.91 14.21 -12.58
N THR A 262 -1.50 12.96 -12.72
CA THR A 262 -1.11 12.34 -14.00
C THR A 262 -1.88 11.03 -14.23
N SER A 263 -2.22 10.74 -15.49
CA SER A 263 -2.95 9.53 -15.89
C SER A 263 -2.05 8.31 -16.04
N ASP A 264 -0.76 8.51 -16.30
CA ASP A 264 0.23 7.46 -16.51
C ASP A 264 1.26 7.51 -15.38
N PHE A 265 1.12 6.63 -14.40
CA PHE A 265 1.97 6.62 -13.22
C PHE A 265 2.10 5.21 -12.65
N ASN A 266 3.33 4.79 -12.34
CA ASN A 266 3.58 3.45 -11.79
C ASN A 266 3.08 3.29 -10.36
N MET A 267 3.13 4.37 -9.59
CA MET A 267 2.84 4.44 -8.16
C MET A 267 1.43 5.00 -7.91
N GLY A 268 1.04 5.08 -6.64
CA GLY A 268 -0.14 5.84 -6.22
C GLY A 268 0.12 7.33 -6.23
N ALA A 269 1.21 7.75 -5.62
CA ALA A 269 1.66 9.14 -5.56
C ALA A 269 3.14 9.22 -5.17
N MET A 270 3.69 10.45 -5.17
CA MET A 270 5.08 10.73 -4.83
C MET A 270 5.21 12.06 -4.08
N GLU A 271 5.97 12.04 -3.01
CA GLU A 271 6.18 13.13 -2.07
C GLU A 271 7.20 14.19 -2.51
N ASN A 272 7.53 14.34 -3.77
CA ASN A 272 8.49 15.36 -4.23
C ASN A 272 8.28 16.68 -3.50
N LYS A 273 9.34 17.24 -2.91
CA LYS A 273 9.24 18.41 -2.03
C LYS A 273 8.45 19.57 -2.65
N GLY A 274 7.31 19.88 -2.07
CA GLY A 274 6.45 20.99 -2.51
C GLY A 274 5.71 20.78 -3.82
N LEU A 275 5.98 19.71 -4.54
CA LEU A 275 5.38 19.36 -5.84
C LEU A 275 5.08 17.85 -5.88
N ASN A 276 4.05 17.45 -5.17
CA ASN A 276 3.62 16.06 -5.14
C ASN A 276 2.97 15.68 -6.48
N ILE A 277 3.39 14.57 -7.06
CA ILE A 277 2.81 14.04 -8.28
C ILE A 277 1.97 12.81 -7.93
N PHE A 278 0.72 12.81 -8.37
CA PHE A 278 -0.29 11.81 -8.02
C PHE A 278 -0.81 11.11 -9.26
N ASN A 279 -1.01 9.81 -9.15
CA ASN A 279 -1.92 9.10 -10.03
C ASN A 279 -3.32 9.74 -9.92
N THR A 280 -3.98 10.01 -11.03
CA THR A 280 -5.34 10.58 -11.06
C THR A 280 -6.32 9.85 -10.16
N LYS A 281 -6.12 8.54 -9.97
CA LYS A 281 -6.92 7.68 -9.08
C LYS A 281 -7.01 8.22 -7.64
N TYR A 282 -5.99 8.94 -7.17
CA TYR A 282 -5.92 9.46 -5.81
C TYR A 282 -6.07 10.98 -5.71
N VAL A 283 -6.61 11.60 -6.75
CA VAL A 283 -6.95 13.03 -6.78
C VAL A 283 -8.41 13.25 -7.20
N LEU A 284 -8.84 12.60 -8.27
CA LEU A 284 -10.10 12.92 -8.93
C LEU A 284 -11.28 12.20 -8.28
N ALA A 285 -12.24 12.98 -7.79
CA ALA A 285 -13.49 12.46 -7.24
C ALA A 285 -14.65 13.40 -7.49
N SER A 286 -15.76 12.84 -7.95
CA SER A 286 -17.08 13.47 -7.94
C SER A 286 -18.11 12.42 -7.51
N GLN A 287 -19.27 12.88 -7.07
CA GLN A 287 -20.37 12.00 -6.69
C GLN A 287 -20.71 10.98 -7.79
N ALA A 288 -20.66 11.40 -9.04
CA ALA A 288 -21.04 10.56 -10.19
C ALA A 288 -19.96 9.55 -10.56
N THR A 289 -18.68 9.80 -10.28
CA THR A 289 -17.54 9.02 -10.81
C THR A 289 -16.71 8.27 -9.78
N ALA A 290 -16.81 8.63 -8.50
CA ALA A 290 -16.01 8.04 -7.42
C ALA A 290 -16.88 7.32 -6.39
N THR A 291 -16.43 6.14 -5.96
CA THR A 291 -17.05 5.41 -4.86
C THR A 291 -16.61 5.96 -3.50
N ASP A 292 -17.32 5.57 -2.43
CA ASP A 292 -16.93 5.92 -1.07
C ASP A 292 -15.51 5.43 -0.74
N ALA A 293 -15.12 4.26 -1.25
CA ALA A 293 -13.75 3.75 -1.11
C ALA A 293 -12.72 4.65 -1.82
N ASP A 294 -13.05 5.18 -3.00
CA ASP A 294 -12.19 6.15 -3.70
C ASP A 294 -12.00 7.42 -2.87
N TYR A 295 -13.06 7.96 -2.27
CA TYR A 295 -12.97 9.12 -1.37
C TYR A 295 -12.07 8.85 -0.17
N ALA A 296 -12.21 7.70 0.48
CA ALA A 296 -11.36 7.32 1.61
C ALA A 296 -9.89 7.15 1.21
N ASN A 297 -9.63 6.55 0.07
CA ASN A 297 -8.28 6.36 -0.46
C ASN A 297 -7.61 7.69 -0.83
N ILE A 298 -8.33 8.62 -1.42
CA ILE A 298 -7.82 9.97 -1.73
C ILE A 298 -7.39 10.67 -0.45
N GLU A 299 -8.23 10.68 0.58
CA GLU A 299 -7.90 11.27 1.88
C GLU A 299 -6.62 10.67 2.46
N SER A 300 -6.52 9.33 2.46
CA SER A 300 -5.36 8.62 2.99
C SER A 300 -4.08 8.93 2.22
N VAL A 301 -4.10 8.90 0.89
CA VAL A 301 -2.91 9.12 0.06
C VAL A 301 -2.48 10.59 0.05
N VAL A 302 -3.43 11.53 0.00
CA VAL A 302 -3.12 12.96 0.14
C VAL A 302 -2.45 13.23 1.49
N GLY A 303 -2.96 12.64 2.57
CA GLY A 303 -2.34 12.72 3.88
C GLY A 303 -0.94 12.12 3.89
N HIS A 304 -0.78 10.92 3.36
CA HIS A 304 0.50 10.20 3.28
C HIS A 304 1.58 11.08 2.63
N GLU A 305 1.32 11.61 1.45
CA GLU A 305 2.31 12.42 0.74
C GLU A 305 2.58 13.76 1.44
N TYR A 306 1.56 14.37 2.01
CA TYR A 306 1.77 15.58 2.81
C TYR A 306 2.65 15.30 4.05
N PHE A 307 2.41 14.20 4.76
CA PHE A 307 3.18 13.87 5.98
C PHE A 307 4.63 13.56 5.68
N HIS A 308 4.94 13.07 4.49
CA HIS A 308 6.31 12.92 4.01
C HIS A 308 7.09 14.24 3.99
N ASN A 309 6.44 15.39 3.98
CA ASN A 309 7.13 16.68 3.99
C ASN A 309 8.14 16.78 5.14
N TRP A 310 7.80 16.20 6.30
CA TRP A 310 8.71 16.04 7.44
C TRP A 310 9.34 14.65 7.50
N SER A 311 8.56 13.59 7.48
CA SER A 311 9.06 12.22 7.55
C SER A 311 9.35 11.65 6.15
N GLY A 312 10.46 12.07 5.58
CA GLY A 312 10.94 11.71 4.24
C GLY A 312 11.70 12.84 3.56
N ASP A 313 11.15 14.07 3.56
CA ASP A 313 11.77 15.22 2.90
C ASP A 313 12.71 15.98 3.83
N ARG A 314 12.27 16.39 5.02
CA ARG A 314 13.09 17.09 6.01
C ARG A 314 14.11 16.16 6.65
N VAL A 315 13.69 14.95 7.00
CA VAL A 315 14.54 13.85 7.44
C VAL A 315 14.35 12.70 6.47
N THR A 316 15.43 12.25 5.83
CA THR A 316 15.37 11.23 4.79
C THR A 316 16.23 9.99 5.11
N CYS A 317 16.21 9.01 4.20
CA CYS A 317 16.94 7.75 4.36
C CYS A 317 18.43 7.91 4.01
N ARG A 318 19.30 7.32 4.82
CA ARG A 318 20.74 7.26 4.51
C ARG A 318 21.03 6.42 3.26
N ASP A 319 20.30 5.33 3.10
CA ASP A 319 20.37 4.40 1.98
C ASP A 319 19.00 3.72 1.79
N TRP A 320 18.83 2.99 0.69
CA TRP A 320 17.53 2.41 0.37
C TRP A 320 17.14 1.22 1.27
N PHE A 321 18.05 0.62 2.02
CA PHE A 321 17.71 -0.35 3.04
C PHE A 321 16.87 0.27 4.17
N GLN A 322 17.00 1.57 4.37
CA GLN A 322 16.27 2.34 5.37
C GLN A 322 14.88 2.81 4.90
N LEU A 323 14.38 2.32 3.77
CA LEU A 323 13.15 2.81 3.15
C LEU A 323 11.96 2.88 4.12
N SER A 324 11.81 1.92 5.02
CA SER A 324 10.75 1.92 6.03
C SER A 324 10.88 3.03 7.07
N LEU A 325 12.06 3.65 7.22
CA LEU A 325 12.23 4.84 8.04
C LEU A 325 11.21 5.92 7.67
N LYS A 326 11.05 6.16 6.37
CA LYS A 326 10.05 7.11 5.89
C LYS A 326 8.70 6.46 5.62
N GLU A 327 8.65 5.30 4.97
CA GLU A 327 7.40 4.68 4.55
C GLU A 327 6.60 4.08 5.71
N GLY A 328 7.23 3.32 6.59
CA GLY A 328 6.55 2.75 7.76
C GLY A 328 6.02 3.82 8.70
N LEU A 329 6.83 4.85 8.97
CA LEU A 329 6.41 5.99 9.78
C LEU A 329 5.27 6.77 9.11
N THR A 330 5.34 7.01 7.83
CA THR A 330 4.35 7.82 7.12
C THR A 330 3.03 7.06 6.91
N VAL A 331 3.05 5.75 6.67
CA VAL A 331 1.83 4.92 6.68
C VAL A 331 1.17 4.93 8.06
N PHE A 332 1.94 4.78 9.13
CA PHE A 332 1.42 4.93 10.48
C PHE A 332 0.74 6.31 10.67
N ARG A 333 1.37 7.36 10.20
CA ARG A 333 0.84 8.73 10.31
C ARG A 333 -0.45 8.90 9.49
N ASP A 334 -0.53 8.37 8.28
CA ASP A 334 -1.76 8.45 7.46
C ASP A 334 -2.90 7.62 8.06
N GLN A 335 -2.62 6.45 8.63
CA GLN A 335 -3.61 5.64 9.34
C GLN A 335 -4.16 6.37 10.57
N GLU A 336 -3.29 6.95 11.39
CA GLU A 336 -3.70 7.75 12.56
C GLU A 336 -4.49 8.99 12.15
N PHE A 337 -4.10 9.64 11.06
CA PHE A 337 -4.83 10.76 10.48
C PHE A 337 -6.26 10.37 10.09
N SER A 338 -6.41 9.31 9.30
CA SER A 338 -7.74 8.84 8.89
C SER A 338 -8.61 8.43 10.08
N MET A 339 -8.02 7.81 11.13
CA MET A 339 -8.74 7.50 12.36
C MET A 339 -9.13 8.75 13.16
N ASP A 340 -8.24 9.73 13.27
CA ASP A 340 -8.51 10.95 14.03
C ASP A 340 -9.55 11.88 13.37
N LEU A 341 -9.72 11.78 12.05
CA LEU A 341 -10.79 12.48 11.34
C LEU A 341 -12.18 11.86 11.59
N CYS A 342 -12.24 10.62 12.08
CA CYS A 342 -13.48 9.97 12.41
C CYS A 342 -13.99 10.45 13.78
N ALA A 343 -15.15 11.11 13.79
CA ALA A 343 -15.79 11.57 15.03
C ALA A 343 -16.32 10.41 15.89
N GLU A 344 -16.73 9.30 15.24
CA GLU A 344 -17.36 8.16 15.90
C GLU A 344 -16.34 7.07 16.24
N PRO A 345 -16.35 6.52 17.46
CA PRO A 345 -15.46 5.41 17.84
C PRO A 345 -15.58 4.19 16.94
N SER A 346 -16.77 3.87 16.44
CA SER A 346 -17.01 2.76 15.52
C SER A 346 -16.27 2.95 14.18
N ALA A 347 -16.20 4.17 13.68
CA ALA A 347 -15.47 4.46 12.43
C ALA A 347 -13.96 4.26 12.60
N ARG A 348 -13.39 4.58 13.75
CA ARG A 348 -11.99 4.28 14.08
C ARG A 348 -11.74 2.77 14.05
N ALA A 349 -12.64 1.99 14.66
CA ALA A 349 -12.53 0.53 14.69
C ALA A 349 -12.63 -0.08 13.29
N VAL A 350 -13.53 0.41 12.46
CA VAL A 350 -13.68 0.01 11.05
C VAL A 350 -12.38 0.24 10.28
N LYS A 351 -11.80 1.43 10.40
CA LYS A 351 -10.52 1.76 9.74
C LYS A 351 -9.40 0.81 10.20
N ARG A 352 -9.30 0.54 11.50
CA ARG A 352 -8.30 -0.40 12.03
C ARG A 352 -8.48 -1.81 11.47
N ILE A 353 -9.70 -2.30 11.38
CA ILE A 353 -10.01 -3.60 10.78
C ILE A 353 -9.59 -3.65 9.32
N GLU A 354 -9.88 -2.61 8.56
CA GLU A 354 -9.48 -2.51 7.15
C GLU A 354 -7.96 -2.54 6.98
N ASP A 355 -7.21 -1.82 7.80
CA ASP A 355 -5.75 -1.82 7.78
C ASP A 355 -5.17 -3.21 8.12
N VAL A 356 -5.73 -3.89 9.11
CA VAL A 356 -5.31 -5.25 9.48
C VAL A 356 -5.66 -6.27 8.40
N ARG A 357 -6.77 -6.10 7.69
CA ARG A 357 -7.11 -6.97 6.55
C ARG A 357 -6.05 -6.91 5.45
N VAL A 358 -5.54 -5.73 5.13
CA VAL A 358 -4.43 -5.58 4.17
C VAL A 358 -3.19 -6.34 4.66
N LEU A 359 -2.85 -6.17 5.93
CA LEU A 359 -1.69 -6.86 6.52
C LEU A 359 -1.85 -8.39 6.39
N ARG A 360 -3.00 -8.94 6.76
CA ARG A 360 -3.27 -10.40 6.73
C ARG A 360 -3.36 -10.98 5.32
N THR A 361 -3.93 -10.23 4.37
CA THR A 361 -4.15 -10.76 3.01
C THR A 361 -2.98 -10.54 2.07
N ALA A 362 -2.11 -9.57 2.34
CA ALA A 362 -0.97 -9.23 1.48
C ALA A 362 0.38 -9.41 2.18
N GLN A 363 0.54 -8.92 3.41
CA GLN A 363 1.84 -8.88 4.07
C GLN A 363 2.21 -10.23 4.70
N PHE A 364 1.29 -10.93 5.35
CA PHE A 364 1.57 -12.24 5.90
C PHE A 364 1.95 -13.26 4.82
N PRO A 365 1.28 -13.30 3.65
CA PRO A 365 1.76 -14.09 2.53
C PRO A 365 3.15 -13.69 2.03
N GLU A 366 3.49 -12.42 2.00
CA GLU A 366 4.82 -11.92 1.63
C GLU A 366 5.88 -12.40 2.62
N ASP A 367 5.63 -12.32 3.91
CA ASP A 367 6.52 -12.84 4.96
C ASP A 367 6.75 -14.37 4.89
N ALA A 368 5.81 -15.09 4.32
CA ALA A 368 5.86 -16.55 4.19
C ALA A 368 6.27 -17.00 2.78
N GLY A 369 6.56 -16.09 1.87
CA GLY A 369 6.87 -16.32 0.46
C GLY A 369 8.35 -16.16 0.11
N PRO A 370 8.69 -16.34 -1.17
CA PRO A 370 10.08 -16.27 -1.66
C PRO A 370 10.68 -14.87 -1.61
N MET A 371 9.84 -13.83 -1.57
CA MET A 371 10.25 -12.43 -1.45
C MET A 371 10.35 -11.96 0.01
N ALA A 372 10.17 -12.84 0.98
CA ALA A 372 10.26 -12.48 2.40
C ALA A 372 11.58 -11.75 2.71
N HIS A 373 11.47 -10.65 3.41
CA HIS A 373 12.60 -9.82 3.81
C HIS A 373 12.27 -9.09 5.12
N PRO A 374 13.31 -8.67 5.87
CA PRO A 374 13.08 -7.81 7.03
C PRO A 374 12.45 -6.47 6.64
N VAL A 375 11.86 -5.76 7.58
CA VAL A 375 11.39 -4.37 7.41
C VAL A 375 12.55 -3.46 6.97
N ARG A 376 13.75 -3.73 7.49
CA ARG A 376 14.99 -3.21 6.92
C ARG A 376 15.69 -4.35 6.17
N PRO A 377 15.58 -4.42 4.83
CA PRO A 377 16.17 -5.50 4.05
C PRO A 377 17.69 -5.58 4.22
N ASP A 378 18.27 -6.75 3.97
CA ASP A 378 19.72 -6.98 4.01
C ASP A 378 20.36 -6.94 2.62
N SER A 379 19.60 -7.24 1.57
CA SER A 379 20.09 -7.23 0.18
C SER A 379 18.97 -6.99 -0.82
N TYR A 380 19.31 -6.45 -1.97
CA TYR A 380 18.41 -6.34 -3.13
C TYR A 380 19.21 -6.34 -4.44
N ILE A 381 18.59 -6.76 -5.52
CA ILE A 381 19.08 -6.55 -6.88
C ILE A 381 18.48 -5.28 -7.46
N GLU A 382 17.16 -5.12 -7.38
CA GLU A 382 16.42 -3.94 -7.82
C GLU A 382 15.55 -3.40 -6.69
N ILE A 383 15.87 -2.18 -6.23
CA ILE A 383 15.19 -1.58 -5.07
C ILE A 383 13.69 -1.40 -5.30
N SER A 384 13.26 -1.18 -6.54
CA SER A 384 11.83 -1.03 -6.87
C SER A 384 10.98 -2.24 -6.46
N ASN A 385 11.58 -3.42 -6.37
CA ASN A 385 10.93 -4.65 -5.90
C ASN A 385 10.66 -4.67 -4.39
N PHE A 386 11.26 -3.73 -3.64
CA PHE A 386 11.17 -3.65 -2.18
C PHE A 386 10.27 -2.52 -1.67
N TYR A 387 9.51 -1.90 -2.54
CA TYR A 387 8.36 -1.05 -2.17
C TYR A 387 7.18 -1.97 -1.86
N THR A 388 7.28 -2.68 -0.75
CA THR A 388 6.47 -3.85 -0.39
C THR A 388 5.53 -3.56 0.78
N VAL A 389 4.49 -4.37 0.93
CA VAL A 389 3.62 -4.31 2.10
C VAL A 389 4.36 -4.61 3.41
N THR A 390 5.49 -5.29 3.37
CA THR A 390 6.36 -5.46 4.56
C THR A 390 6.96 -4.12 4.97
N ILE A 391 7.54 -3.36 4.04
CA ILE A 391 8.15 -2.06 4.33
C ILE A 391 7.10 -1.02 4.73
N TYR A 392 5.94 -1.00 4.08
CA TYR A 392 4.86 -0.04 4.32
C TYR A 392 4.00 -0.43 5.51
N GLU A 393 3.24 -1.51 5.40
CA GLU A 393 2.21 -1.88 6.38
C GLU A 393 2.78 -2.54 7.62
N LYS A 394 3.70 -3.50 7.48
CA LYS A 394 4.39 -4.06 8.65
C LYS A 394 5.30 -3.01 9.28
N GLY A 395 5.95 -2.16 8.47
CA GLY A 395 6.69 -1.01 8.97
C GLY A 395 5.84 -0.09 9.84
N ALA A 396 4.60 0.20 9.41
CA ALA A 396 3.63 0.97 10.20
C ALA A 396 3.26 0.26 11.51
N GLU A 397 3.09 -1.06 11.50
CA GLU A 397 2.82 -1.84 12.71
C GLU A 397 3.99 -1.80 13.70
N VAL A 398 5.22 -1.79 13.23
CA VAL A 398 6.41 -1.62 14.10
C VAL A 398 6.38 -0.26 14.78
N VAL A 399 6.08 0.80 14.03
CA VAL A 399 5.91 2.15 14.60
C VAL A 399 4.74 2.20 15.60
N ARG A 400 3.63 1.56 15.26
CA ARG A 400 2.45 1.48 16.14
C ARG A 400 2.78 0.78 17.47
N MET A 401 3.57 -0.29 17.43
CA MET A 401 4.05 -0.94 18.67
C MET A 401 4.89 0.00 19.53
N MET A 402 5.71 0.86 18.92
CA MET A 402 6.43 1.89 19.69
C MET A 402 5.46 2.83 20.42
N GLN A 403 4.43 3.31 19.70
CA GLN A 403 3.39 4.14 20.32
C GLN A 403 2.66 3.40 21.43
N THR A 404 2.35 2.13 21.24
CA THR A 404 1.70 1.30 22.27
C THR A 404 2.57 1.21 23.53
N LEU A 405 3.88 1.06 23.38
CA LEU A 405 4.82 0.92 24.50
C LEU A 405 5.11 2.22 25.25
N VAL A 406 5.06 3.36 24.59
CA VAL A 406 5.36 4.67 25.20
C VAL A 406 4.14 5.55 25.43
N GLY A 407 2.99 5.17 24.89
CA GLY A 407 1.77 5.98 24.89
C GLY A 407 1.77 7.06 23.80
N ARG A 408 0.59 7.61 23.52
CA ARG A 408 0.37 8.63 22.50
C ARG A 408 1.21 9.91 22.75
N GLU A 409 1.24 10.38 23.99
CA GLU A 409 2.03 11.56 24.38
C GLU A 409 3.53 11.27 24.36
N GLY A 410 3.95 10.09 24.82
CA GLY A 410 5.34 9.65 24.77
C GLY A 410 5.84 9.53 23.33
N PHE A 411 5.01 9.05 22.42
CA PHE A 411 5.35 8.99 21.01
C PHE A 411 5.49 10.40 20.39
N ALA A 412 4.62 11.33 20.75
CA ALA A 412 4.72 12.72 20.28
C ALA A 412 6.03 13.39 20.76
N ARG A 413 6.45 13.14 22.02
CA ARG A 413 7.78 13.60 22.53
C ARG A 413 8.91 12.98 21.72
N GLY A 414 8.80 11.69 21.41
CA GLY A 414 9.78 10.98 20.59
C GLY A 414 9.91 11.56 19.19
N MET A 415 8.79 11.88 18.54
CA MET A 415 8.76 12.55 17.24
C MET A 415 9.43 13.92 17.28
N THR A 416 9.15 14.72 18.29
CA THR A 416 9.80 16.02 18.49
C THR A 416 11.32 15.86 18.58
N LEU A 417 11.80 14.92 19.40
CA LEU A 417 13.22 14.65 19.55
C LEU A 417 13.87 14.16 18.24
N TYR A 418 13.19 13.31 17.50
CA TYR A 418 13.66 12.80 16.22
C TYR A 418 13.91 13.94 15.22
N PHE A 419 12.96 14.86 15.06
CA PHE A 419 13.12 16.00 14.15
C PHE A 419 14.12 17.03 14.66
N GLU A 420 14.21 17.27 15.97
CA GLU A 420 15.24 18.14 16.57
C GLU A 420 16.66 17.61 16.30
N ARG A 421 16.86 16.29 16.41
CA ARG A 421 18.17 15.66 16.18
C ARG A 421 18.58 15.60 14.72
N HIS A 422 17.63 15.35 13.83
CA HIS A 422 17.93 14.85 12.49
C HIS A 422 17.41 15.73 11.35
N ASP A 423 16.82 16.87 11.65
CA ASP A 423 16.34 17.79 10.60
C ASP A 423 17.47 18.14 9.62
N GLY A 424 17.17 17.96 8.31
CA GLY A 424 18.15 18.18 7.24
C GLY A 424 19.16 17.05 7.06
N GLN A 425 18.96 15.90 7.66
CA GLN A 425 19.86 14.75 7.61
C GLN A 425 19.24 13.53 6.91
N ALA A 426 20.11 12.65 6.44
CA ALA A 426 19.77 11.31 5.93
C ALA A 426 20.21 10.27 6.98
N VAL A 427 19.26 9.54 7.56
CA VAL A 427 19.48 8.73 8.75
C VAL A 427 18.93 7.30 8.61
N THR A 428 18.94 6.53 9.69
CA THR A 428 18.58 5.10 9.69
C THR A 428 17.36 4.81 10.54
N CYS A 429 16.77 3.61 10.34
CA CYS A 429 15.69 3.11 11.19
C CYS A 429 16.11 3.06 12.67
N ASP A 430 17.37 2.72 12.95
CA ASP A 430 17.92 2.71 14.32
C ASP A 430 17.90 4.11 14.95
N ASP A 431 18.21 5.15 14.19
CA ASP A 431 18.17 6.54 14.67
C ASP A 431 16.76 6.95 15.11
N PHE A 432 15.75 6.54 14.35
CA PHE A 432 14.34 6.79 14.68
C PHE A 432 13.95 6.07 15.98
N ALA A 433 14.18 4.76 16.06
CA ALA A 433 13.86 3.98 17.25
C ALA A 433 14.58 4.51 18.51
N GLN A 434 15.85 4.92 18.36
CA GLN A 434 16.63 5.49 19.45
C GLN A 434 16.04 6.81 19.96
N ALA A 435 15.56 7.68 19.05
CA ALA A 435 14.93 8.94 19.44
C ALA A 435 13.62 8.72 20.23
N ILE A 436 12.80 7.79 19.80
CA ILE A 436 11.55 7.45 20.52
C ILE A 436 11.88 6.91 21.93
N ALA A 437 12.86 6.00 22.03
CA ALA A 437 13.29 5.43 23.30
C ALA A 437 13.89 6.48 24.24
N ASP A 438 14.77 7.33 23.73
CA ASP A 438 15.45 8.38 24.53
C ASP A 438 14.47 9.42 25.10
N ALA A 439 13.40 9.73 24.36
CA ALA A 439 12.35 10.60 24.87
C ALA A 439 11.47 9.95 25.95
N ASN A 440 11.56 8.62 26.12
CA ASN A 440 10.76 7.84 27.05
C ASN A 440 11.65 6.83 27.82
N PRO A 441 12.59 7.31 28.66
CA PRO A 441 13.65 6.47 29.26
C PRO A 441 13.11 5.41 30.23
N ASP A 442 11.95 5.60 30.80
CA ASP A 442 11.34 4.67 31.75
C ASP A 442 10.40 3.63 31.09
N SER A 443 10.26 3.67 29.77
CA SER A 443 9.39 2.78 29.01
C SER A 443 10.01 1.39 28.80
N GLU A 444 9.15 0.38 28.55
CA GLU A 444 9.61 -0.94 28.12
C GLU A 444 10.37 -0.89 26.79
N LEU A 445 10.02 0.04 25.92
CA LEU A 445 10.77 0.27 24.67
C LEU A 445 12.22 0.64 24.94
N ALA A 446 12.45 1.59 25.86
CA ALA A 446 13.81 2.03 26.23
C ALA A 446 14.61 0.92 26.90
N ARG A 447 13.98 0.17 27.81
CA ARG A 447 14.65 -0.94 28.51
C ARG A 447 15.05 -2.08 27.58
N ARG A 448 14.30 -2.30 26.51
CA ARG A 448 14.44 -3.45 25.61
C ARG A 448 14.75 -3.06 24.17
N LEU A 449 15.26 -1.87 23.94
CA LEU A 449 15.45 -1.34 22.59
C LEU A 449 16.27 -2.26 21.69
N PRO A 450 17.42 -2.83 22.11
CA PRO A 450 18.17 -3.75 21.24
C PRO A 450 17.36 -4.94 20.78
N GLN A 451 16.54 -5.51 21.65
CA GLN A 451 15.64 -6.61 21.32
C GLN A 451 14.46 -6.13 20.45
N PHE A 452 13.89 -4.97 20.72
CA PHE A 452 12.80 -4.42 19.91
C PHE A 452 13.23 -4.22 18.46
N LYS A 453 14.48 -3.83 18.23
CA LYS A 453 15.04 -3.64 16.88
C LYS A 453 15.05 -4.91 16.03
N ARG A 454 14.83 -6.08 16.61
CA ARG A 454 14.62 -7.32 15.86
C ARG A 454 13.44 -7.25 14.92
N TRP A 455 12.44 -6.41 15.20
CA TRP A 455 11.35 -6.12 14.27
C TRP A 455 11.85 -5.53 12.93
N TYR A 456 12.97 -4.83 12.94
CA TYR A 456 13.62 -4.33 11.73
C TYR A 456 14.54 -5.34 11.07
N SER A 457 15.19 -6.22 11.83
CA SER A 457 16.27 -7.10 11.34
C SER A 457 15.84 -8.54 11.06
N GLN A 458 14.76 -9.03 11.66
CA GLN A 458 14.25 -10.38 11.43
C GLN A 458 12.99 -10.35 10.55
N ALA A 459 13.01 -11.14 9.47
CA ALA A 459 11.87 -11.37 8.60
C ALA A 459 10.91 -12.40 9.20
N GLY A 460 9.72 -12.51 8.62
CA GLY A 460 8.72 -13.49 8.98
C GLY A 460 7.69 -12.99 9.98
N THR A 461 6.56 -13.66 10.01
CA THR A 461 5.45 -13.33 10.91
C THR A 461 5.54 -14.20 12.15
N PRO A 462 5.73 -13.62 13.36
CA PRO A 462 5.75 -14.39 14.60
C PRO A 462 4.43 -15.10 14.87
N ARG A 463 4.54 -16.29 15.43
CA ARG A 463 3.41 -17.08 15.94
C ARG A 463 3.40 -16.98 17.44
N LEU A 464 2.25 -16.62 17.98
CA LEU A 464 2.02 -16.48 19.43
C LEU A 464 1.01 -17.53 19.84
N ALA A 465 1.49 -18.63 20.42
CA ALA A 465 0.63 -19.66 21.01
C ALA A 465 0.31 -19.25 22.44
N ALA A 466 -0.95 -19.31 22.81
CA ALA A 466 -1.42 -18.99 24.15
C ALA A 466 -2.32 -20.11 24.68
N THR A 467 -2.22 -20.35 25.98
CA THR A 467 -3.11 -21.22 26.74
C THR A 467 -3.60 -20.53 28.00
N GLY A 468 -4.85 -20.79 28.39
CA GLY A 468 -5.44 -20.24 29.60
C GLY A 468 -5.81 -21.34 30.61
N HIS A 469 -5.55 -21.08 31.89
CA HIS A 469 -5.93 -21.98 32.96
C HIS A 469 -6.56 -21.19 34.10
N TYR A 470 -7.79 -21.60 34.49
CA TYR A 470 -8.49 -21.04 35.64
C TYR A 470 -8.42 -21.99 36.83
N ASP A 471 -7.95 -21.46 37.95
CA ASP A 471 -7.95 -22.13 39.25
C ASP A 471 -9.05 -21.52 40.14
N ALA A 472 -10.13 -22.25 40.35
CA ALA A 472 -11.29 -21.77 41.10
C ALA A 472 -10.99 -21.64 42.60
N GLU A 473 -10.10 -22.46 43.15
CA GLU A 473 -9.71 -22.42 44.56
C GLU A 473 -8.83 -21.20 44.87
N ALA A 474 -7.84 -20.97 44.02
CA ALA A 474 -6.97 -19.80 44.09
C ALA A 474 -7.64 -18.53 43.57
N ARG A 475 -8.75 -18.61 42.81
CA ARG A 475 -9.43 -17.53 42.12
C ARG A 475 -8.50 -16.80 41.15
N THR A 476 -7.67 -17.55 40.42
CA THR A 476 -6.70 -17.04 39.48
C THR A 476 -6.89 -17.57 38.08
N TYR A 477 -6.48 -16.75 37.09
CA TYR A 477 -6.44 -17.17 35.72
C TYR A 477 -5.03 -16.88 35.16
N THR A 478 -4.37 -17.91 34.60
CA THR A 478 -3.03 -17.81 34.05
C THR A 478 -3.07 -17.93 32.55
N LEU A 479 -2.53 -16.93 31.86
CA LEU A 479 -2.22 -16.97 30.45
C LEU A 479 -0.74 -17.32 30.26
N ALA A 480 -0.49 -18.41 29.55
CA ALA A 480 0.87 -18.85 29.21
C ALA A 480 1.07 -18.64 27.70
N PHE A 481 2.13 -17.94 27.32
CA PHE A 481 2.48 -17.61 25.96
C PHE A 481 3.77 -18.29 25.54
N THR A 482 3.80 -18.76 24.28
CA THR A 482 5.01 -19.23 23.61
C THR A 482 5.10 -18.53 22.26
N GLN A 483 6.22 -17.83 22.00
CA GLN A 483 6.45 -17.20 20.70
C GLN A 483 7.47 -17.96 19.86
N SER A 484 7.25 -18.02 18.58
CA SER A 484 8.16 -18.56 17.59
C SER A 484 8.04 -17.80 16.29
N CYS A 485 9.05 -17.88 15.42
CA CYS A 485 8.97 -17.27 14.10
C CYS A 485 9.53 -18.28 13.08
N PRO A 486 8.82 -18.56 11.98
CA PRO A 486 9.29 -19.50 10.97
C PRO A 486 10.60 -19.05 10.31
N PRO A 487 11.44 -20.00 9.88
CA PRO A 487 12.58 -19.69 9.02
C PRO A 487 12.16 -18.95 7.75
N THR A 488 12.99 -18.01 7.31
CA THR A 488 12.79 -17.27 6.06
C THR A 488 14.09 -17.30 5.24
N PRO A 489 14.08 -16.97 3.94
CA PRO A 489 15.28 -16.98 3.13
C PRO A 489 16.43 -16.20 3.78
N GLY A 490 17.58 -16.82 3.95
CA GLY A 490 18.76 -16.24 4.60
C GLY A 490 18.69 -16.13 6.13
N GLN A 491 17.58 -16.49 6.75
CA GLN A 491 17.38 -16.42 8.22
C GLN A 491 16.76 -17.73 8.75
N PRO A 492 17.54 -18.79 8.88
CA PRO A 492 17.03 -20.09 9.34
C PRO A 492 16.70 -20.13 10.84
N VAL A 493 17.27 -19.23 11.63
CA VAL A 493 17.08 -19.16 13.08
C VAL A 493 16.53 -17.79 13.45
N LYS A 494 15.52 -17.77 14.31
CA LYS A 494 14.86 -16.55 14.81
C LYS A 494 14.98 -16.47 16.33
N GLU A 495 15.18 -15.26 16.83
CA GLU A 495 15.21 -14.96 18.25
C GLU A 495 13.89 -14.29 18.69
N PRO A 496 13.52 -14.37 19.99
CA PRO A 496 12.29 -13.78 20.50
C PRO A 496 12.18 -12.27 20.25
N PHE A 497 10.97 -11.83 19.89
CA PHE A 497 10.63 -10.41 19.74
C PHE A 497 10.11 -9.82 21.06
N VAL A 498 10.11 -8.50 21.14
CA VAL A 498 9.31 -7.77 22.11
C VAL A 498 7.90 -7.62 21.52
N ILE A 499 6.90 -8.26 22.13
CA ILE A 499 5.53 -8.30 21.61
C ILE A 499 4.58 -7.68 22.65
N PRO A 500 4.01 -6.49 22.37
CA PRO A 500 2.94 -5.94 23.20
C PRO A 500 1.63 -6.67 22.88
N VAL A 501 1.00 -7.26 23.88
CA VAL A 501 -0.25 -8.02 23.77
C VAL A 501 -1.33 -7.37 24.64
N ALA A 502 -2.24 -6.65 24.04
CA ALA A 502 -3.37 -6.08 24.72
C ALA A 502 -4.42 -7.16 25.02
N VAL A 503 -4.84 -7.27 26.27
CA VAL A 503 -5.77 -8.29 26.74
C VAL A 503 -6.91 -7.69 27.55
N GLY A 504 -8.03 -8.40 27.58
CA GLY A 504 -9.16 -8.19 28.46
C GLY A 504 -9.72 -9.55 28.89
N LEU A 505 -10.52 -9.56 29.94
CA LEU A 505 -11.20 -10.76 30.44
C LEU A 505 -12.71 -10.49 30.53
N LEU A 506 -13.53 -11.40 29.98
CA LEU A 506 -14.98 -11.32 30.01
C LEU A 506 -15.54 -12.40 30.93
N GLY A 507 -16.58 -12.05 31.68
CA GLY A 507 -17.38 -13.02 32.44
C GLY A 507 -18.39 -13.77 31.57
N ALA A 508 -19.07 -14.75 32.14
CA ALA A 508 -20.08 -15.54 31.44
C ALA A 508 -21.27 -14.69 30.93
N ASP A 509 -21.53 -13.57 31.59
CA ASP A 509 -22.57 -12.59 31.21
C ASP A 509 -22.09 -11.53 30.22
N GLY A 510 -20.83 -11.64 29.76
CA GLY A 510 -20.22 -10.72 28.82
C GLY A 510 -19.65 -9.43 29.40
N ARG A 511 -19.79 -9.22 30.73
CA ARG A 511 -19.21 -8.03 31.37
C ARG A 511 -17.68 -8.12 31.44
N ALA A 512 -17.01 -6.99 31.50
CA ALA A 512 -15.58 -6.92 31.74
C ALA A 512 -15.26 -7.36 33.18
N LEU A 513 -14.26 -8.25 33.33
CA LEU A 513 -13.74 -8.66 34.62
C LEU A 513 -12.52 -7.84 35.02
N PRO A 514 -12.21 -7.72 36.31
CA PRO A 514 -11.03 -7.02 36.78
C PRO A 514 -9.74 -7.63 36.23
N LEU A 515 -8.78 -6.77 35.83
CA LEU A 515 -7.47 -7.16 35.32
C LEU A 515 -6.39 -6.83 36.37
N GLN A 516 -6.30 -7.65 37.40
CA GLN A 516 -5.28 -7.48 38.43
C GLN A 516 -4.23 -8.58 38.32
N LEU A 517 -3.05 -8.21 37.86
CA LEU A 517 -1.91 -9.11 37.83
C LEU A 517 -1.43 -9.44 39.26
N GLU A 518 -0.93 -10.65 39.46
CA GLU A 518 -0.30 -11.06 40.70
C GLU A 518 0.84 -10.10 41.03
N GLY A 519 0.84 -9.61 42.29
CA GLY A 519 1.84 -8.64 42.76
C GLY A 519 1.48 -7.18 42.50
N GLU A 520 0.47 -6.87 41.71
CA GLU A 520 0.03 -5.50 41.52
C GLU A 520 -0.96 -5.06 42.60
N PRO A 521 -0.86 -3.80 43.10
CA PRO A 521 -1.70 -3.34 44.19
C PRO A 521 -3.14 -3.08 43.83
N GLN A 522 -3.44 -2.84 42.55
CA GLN A 522 -4.78 -2.51 42.06
C GLN A 522 -5.03 -3.11 40.68
N PRO A 523 -6.30 -3.40 40.31
CA PRO A 523 -6.62 -3.82 38.96
C PRO A 523 -6.38 -2.70 37.96
N ALA A 524 -5.94 -3.07 36.76
CA ALA A 524 -5.95 -2.19 35.61
C ALA A 524 -7.41 -1.98 35.12
N GLY A 525 -7.62 -1.12 34.11
CA GLY A 525 -8.92 -0.91 33.48
C GLY A 525 -9.44 -2.17 32.76
N GLU A 526 -10.26 -1.98 31.74
CA GLU A 526 -10.83 -3.08 30.95
C GLU A 526 -9.82 -3.73 30.00
N SER A 527 -8.74 -3.06 29.69
CA SER A 527 -7.65 -3.56 28.87
C SER A 527 -6.30 -3.34 29.54
N LEU A 528 -5.40 -4.30 29.37
CA LEU A 528 -4.04 -4.24 29.87
C LEU A 528 -3.09 -4.73 28.77
N THR A 529 -1.99 -4.03 28.55
CA THR A 529 -0.95 -4.47 27.61
C THR A 529 0.11 -5.26 28.36
N LEU A 530 0.21 -6.56 28.02
CA LEU A 530 1.28 -7.44 28.47
C LEU A 530 2.47 -7.28 27.51
N VAL A 531 3.68 -7.22 28.02
CA VAL A 531 4.89 -7.12 27.19
C VAL A 531 5.65 -8.43 27.24
N LEU A 532 5.62 -9.17 26.13
CA LEU A 532 6.36 -10.41 25.97
C LEU A 532 7.75 -10.11 25.42
N HIS A 533 8.77 -10.77 25.97
CA HIS A 533 10.15 -10.60 25.52
C HIS A 533 10.97 -11.90 25.60
N GLU A 534 10.36 -12.98 26.08
CA GLU A 534 10.97 -14.31 26.21
C GLU A 534 10.25 -15.29 25.28
N ALA A 535 10.90 -16.42 24.99
CA ALA A 535 10.29 -17.49 24.21
C ALA A 535 9.03 -18.06 24.86
N GLU A 536 9.06 -18.16 26.20
CA GLU A 536 7.93 -18.61 27.03
C GLU A 536 7.73 -17.63 28.18
N GLN A 537 6.49 -17.21 28.43
CA GLN A 537 6.16 -16.27 29.48
C GLN A 537 4.76 -16.48 30.01
N ARG A 538 4.54 -16.27 31.32
CA ARG A 538 3.25 -16.46 31.99
C ARG A 538 2.83 -15.20 32.72
N PHE A 539 1.52 -14.97 32.71
CA PHE A 539 0.88 -13.87 33.46
C PHE A 539 -0.33 -14.43 34.20
N THR A 540 -0.39 -14.17 35.51
CA THR A 540 -1.47 -14.63 36.37
C THR A 540 -2.31 -13.46 36.84
N PHE A 541 -3.62 -13.53 36.58
CA PHE A 541 -4.63 -12.58 37.06
C PHE A 541 -5.28 -13.14 38.30
N THR A 542 -5.52 -12.27 39.29
CA THR A 542 -6.04 -12.63 40.60
C THR A 542 -7.44 -12.05 40.83
N GLY A 543 -8.14 -12.54 41.86
CA GLY A 543 -9.46 -12.01 42.29
C GLY A 543 -10.60 -12.31 41.31
N LEU A 544 -10.55 -13.48 40.66
CA LEU A 544 -11.57 -13.88 39.69
C LEU A 544 -12.49 -14.93 40.27
N ASP A 545 -13.78 -14.59 40.36
CA ASP A 545 -14.83 -15.49 40.94
C ASP A 545 -15.39 -16.51 39.94
N GLU A 546 -15.03 -16.36 38.66
CA GLU A 546 -15.49 -17.23 37.57
C GLU A 546 -14.39 -17.41 36.51
N ALA A 547 -14.47 -18.50 35.77
CA ALA A 547 -13.59 -18.75 34.64
C ALA A 547 -13.82 -17.69 33.54
N PRO A 548 -12.83 -16.88 33.18
CA PRO A 548 -13.00 -15.81 32.18
C PRO A 548 -12.95 -16.35 30.76
N VAL A 549 -13.53 -15.59 29.83
CA VAL A 549 -13.23 -15.67 28.39
C VAL A 549 -12.15 -14.63 28.09
N PRO A 550 -10.94 -15.04 27.69
CA PRO A 550 -9.89 -14.08 27.42
C PRO A 550 -10.09 -13.42 26.05
N SER A 551 -9.95 -12.10 26.01
CA SER A 551 -9.88 -11.31 24.78
C SER A 551 -8.42 -10.95 24.55
N ILE A 552 -7.76 -11.66 23.65
CA ILE A 552 -6.30 -11.58 23.45
C ILE A 552 -5.99 -10.82 22.17
N LEU A 553 -4.93 -10.00 22.17
CA LEU A 553 -4.48 -9.20 21.04
C LEU A 553 -5.52 -8.15 20.61
N ARG A 554 -6.09 -7.46 21.58
CA ARG A 554 -7.09 -6.40 21.36
C ARG A 554 -6.52 -5.31 20.45
N GLY A 555 -7.35 -4.84 19.50
CA GLY A 555 -6.94 -3.81 18.53
C GLY A 555 -5.81 -4.24 17.61
N PHE A 556 -5.50 -5.54 17.56
CA PHE A 556 -4.34 -6.08 16.86
C PHE A 556 -3.04 -5.40 17.29
N SER A 557 -2.73 -5.49 18.56
CA SER A 557 -1.61 -4.77 19.21
C SER A 557 -0.21 -5.16 18.74
N ALA A 558 -0.08 -6.23 17.96
CA ALA A 558 1.18 -6.65 17.33
C ALA A 558 0.91 -7.45 16.05
N PRO A 559 1.79 -7.37 15.03
CA PRO A 559 1.64 -8.08 13.76
C PRO A 559 2.07 -9.55 13.89
N VAL A 560 1.26 -10.32 14.57
CA VAL A 560 1.50 -11.75 14.87
C VAL A 560 0.29 -12.60 14.53
N VAL A 561 0.51 -13.90 14.38
CA VAL A 561 -0.57 -14.90 14.29
C VAL A 561 -0.82 -15.45 15.68
N LEU A 562 -1.97 -15.14 16.25
CA LEU A 562 -2.39 -15.65 17.54
C LEU A 562 -3.01 -17.05 17.38
N GLN A 563 -2.46 -18.02 18.11
CA GLN A 563 -2.97 -19.38 18.24
C GLN A 563 -3.50 -19.56 19.64
N PHE A 564 -4.81 -19.60 19.78
CA PHE A 564 -5.50 -19.89 21.03
C PHE A 564 -6.71 -20.78 20.73
N ASP A 565 -6.85 -21.87 21.45
CA ASP A 565 -7.93 -22.83 21.24
C ASP A 565 -9.23 -22.33 21.90
N TYR A 566 -9.81 -21.28 21.31
CA TYR A 566 -11.14 -20.83 21.72
C TYR A 566 -12.17 -21.91 21.46
N THR A 567 -13.04 -22.14 22.43
CA THR A 567 -14.24 -22.89 22.16
C THR A 567 -15.19 -22.07 21.31
N ARG A 568 -16.11 -22.74 20.63
CA ARG A 568 -17.16 -22.07 19.86
C ARG A 568 -17.99 -21.12 20.74
N GLU A 569 -18.35 -21.55 21.95
CA GLU A 569 -19.09 -20.74 22.92
C GLU A 569 -18.33 -19.50 23.34
N GLN A 570 -17.00 -19.59 23.51
CA GLN A 570 -16.14 -18.44 23.80
C GLN A 570 -16.13 -17.46 22.63
N LEU A 571 -16.00 -17.92 21.38
CA LEU A 571 -16.02 -17.06 20.20
C LEU A 571 -17.38 -16.37 20.02
N LEU A 572 -18.49 -17.08 20.28
CA LEU A 572 -19.83 -16.48 20.23
C LEU A 572 -20.00 -15.42 21.33
N ALA A 573 -19.45 -15.65 22.51
CA ALA A 573 -19.47 -14.67 23.62
C ALA A 573 -18.66 -13.42 23.28
N LEU A 574 -17.46 -13.57 22.71
CA LEU A 574 -16.64 -12.44 22.25
C LEU A 574 -17.35 -11.64 21.14
N LEU A 575 -17.92 -12.30 20.15
CA LEU A 575 -18.69 -11.65 19.10
C LEU A 575 -19.85 -10.82 19.64
N ALA A 576 -20.58 -11.37 20.62
CA ALA A 576 -21.74 -10.70 21.19
C ALA A 576 -21.39 -9.57 22.15
N HIS A 577 -20.30 -9.68 22.93
CA HIS A 577 -20.10 -8.87 24.12
C HIS A 577 -18.74 -8.19 24.26
N ASP A 578 -17.72 -8.55 23.48
CA ASP A 578 -16.40 -7.95 23.64
C ASP A 578 -16.48 -6.43 23.49
N SER A 579 -15.89 -5.70 24.42
CA SER A 579 -15.79 -4.23 24.33
C SER A 579 -14.78 -3.76 23.29
N ASP A 580 -13.86 -4.64 22.87
CA ASP A 580 -12.94 -4.35 21.77
C ASP A 580 -13.60 -4.68 20.43
N PRO A 581 -13.90 -3.68 19.57
CA PRO A 581 -14.56 -3.94 18.30
C PRO A 581 -13.73 -4.81 17.35
N PHE A 582 -12.39 -4.70 17.41
CA PHE A 582 -11.53 -5.55 16.59
C PHE A 582 -11.71 -7.03 16.96
N ASN A 583 -11.67 -7.38 18.24
CA ASN A 583 -11.83 -8.76 18.68
C ASN A 583 -13.26 -9.29 18.50
N ARG A 584 -14.29 -8.43 18.50
CA ARG A 584 -15.63 -8.83 18.07
C ARG A 584 -15.63 -9.29 16.60
N TRP A 585 -15.04 -8.49 15.72
CA TRP A 585 -14.88 -8.85 14.32
C TRP A 585 -14.05 -10.13 14.15
N GLU A 586 -12.91 -10.21 14.86
CA GLU A 586 -11.99 -11.36 14.83
C GLU A 586 -12.69 -12.67 15.24
N ALA A 587 -13.57 -12.63 16.24
CA ALA A 587 -14.33 -13.79 16.66
C ALA A 587 -15.20 -14.35 15.54
N ALA A 588 -15.90 -13.49 14.79
CA ALA A 588 -16.66 -13.90 13.62
C ALA A 588 -15.76 -14.48 12.51
N GLN A 589 -14.60 -13.87 12.25
CA GLN A 589 -13.64 -14.38 11.28
C GLN A 589 -13.10 -15.76 11.67
N ARG A 590 -12.79 -15.97 12.93
CA ARG A 590 -12.33 -17.29 13.44
C ARG A 590 -13.40 -18.36 13.28
N LEU A 591 -14.66 -18.05 13.58
CA LEU A 591 -15.78 -18.98 13.39
C LEU A 591 -15.94 -19.37 11.91
N ALA A 592 -15.94 -18.39 11.02
CA ALA A 592 -16.07 -18.63 9.57
C ALA A 592 -14.88 -19.39 9.00
N LEU A 593 -13.66 -19.00 9.40
CA LEU A 593 -12.42 -19.67 8.98
C LEU A 593 -12.38 -21.13 9.44
N GLY A 594 -12.74 -21.39 10.69
CA GLY A 594 -12.82 -22.75 11.23
C GLY A 594 -13.78 -23.64 10.44
N ALA A 595 -14.97 -23.12 10.10
CA ALA A 595 -15.95 -23.84 9.27
C ALA A 595 -15.41 -24.11 7.86
N ALA A 596 -14.76 -23.12 7.24
CA ALA A 596 -14.17 -23.27 5.92
C ALA A 596 -13.06 -24.34 5.91
N LEU A 597 -12.13 -24.29 6.87
CA LEU A 597 -11.01 -25.24 6.97
C LEU A 597 -11.51 -26.65 7.24
N ALA A 598 -12.50 -26.83 8.10
CA ALA A 598 -13.14 -28.14 8.35
C ALA A 598 -13.78 -28.73 7.08
N ALA A 599 -14.50 -27.90 6.31
CA ALA A 599 -15.11 -28.35 5.05
C ALA A 599 -14.07 -28.66 3.96
N ILE A 600 -12.99 -27.92 3.89
CA ILE A 600 -11.88 -28.16 2.96
C ILE A 600 -11.15 -29.45 3.31
N GLY A 601 -10.94 -29.75 4.58
CA GLY A 601 -10.26 -30.94 5.08
C GLY A 601 -11.09 -32.22 5.02
N ASP A 602 -12.40 -32.16 4.78
CA ASP A 602 -13.30 -33.32 4.74
C ASP A 602 -13.47 -33.84 3.31
N ASP A 603 -12.73 -34.88 2.96
CA ASP A 603 -12.80 -35.53 1.63
C ASP A 603 -14.13 -36.24 1.38
N SER A 604 -14.89 -36.57 2.45
CA SER A 604 -16.19 -37.22 2.36
C SER A 604 -17.35 -36.24 2.15
N ARG A 605 -17.09 -34.93 2.27
CA ARG A 605 -18.10 -33.91 2.17
C ARG A 605 -18.74 -33.88 0.79
N LEU A 606 -20.07 -33.94 0.73
CA LEU A 606 -20.82 -33.76 -0.53
C LEU A 606 -20.73 -32.31 -1.02
N PRO A 607 -20.71 -32.05 -2.32
CA PRO A 607 -20.60 -30.69 -2.88
C PRO A 607 -21.67 -29.72 -2.33
N ASP A 608 -22.88 -30.19 -2.12
CA ASP A 608 -24.01 -29.36 -1.69
C ASP A 608 -24.25 -29.39 -0.17
N ALA A 609 -23.37 -30.04 0.61
CA ALA A 609 -23.52 -30.08 2.06
C ALA A 609 -23.31 -28.69 2.66
N PRO A 610 -24.06 -28.28 3.71
CA PRO A 610 -23.85 -27.01 4.41
C PRO A 610 -22.45 -26.92 4.98
N VAL A 611 -21.84 -25.73 4.89
CA VAL A 611 -20.54 -25.43 5.48
C VAL A 611 -20.71 -24.75 6.83
N LEU A 612 -21.62 -23.77 6.88
CA LEU A 612 -21.92 -22.99 8.08
C LEU A 612 -23.02 -23.69 8.90
N ASP A 613 -22.84 -23.70 10.19
CA ASP A 613 -23.84 -24.31 11.10
C ASP A 613 -24.91 -23.28 11.55
N GLU A 614 -25.94 -23.79 12.19
CA GLU A 614 -27.10 -23.01 12.67
C GLU A 614 -26.68 -21.94 13.71
N ALA A 615 -25.67 -22.18 14.53
CA ALA A 615 -25.27 -21.22 15.53
C ALA A 615 -24.53 -20.05 14.90
N PHE A 616 -23.68 -20.30 13.89
CA PHE A 616 -23.04 -19.23 13.14
C PHE A 616 -24.08 -18.41 12.36
N ILE A 617 -25.00 -19.05 11.67
CA ILE A 617 -26.09 -18.37 10.95
C ILE A 617 -26.93 -17.54 11.93
N GLY A 618 -27.24 -18.09 13.09
CA GLY A 618 -27.97 -17.37 14.15
C GLY A 618 -27.20 -16.14 14.66
N ALA A 619 -25.91 -16.28 14.88
CA ALA A 619 -25.07 -15.15 15.28
C ALA A 619 -25.03 -14.03 14.20
N MET A 620 -24.94 -14.38 12.92
CA MET A 620 -24.98 -13.41 11.82
C MET A 620 -26.35 -12.74 11.72
N ARG A 621 -27.42 -13.49 11.98
CA ARG A 621 -28.79 -12.94 12.07
C ARG A 621 -28.90 -11.89 13.15
N GLU A 622 -28.37 -12.18 14.33
CA GLU A 622 -28.37 -11.22 15.44
C GLU A 622 -27.52 -9.97 15.13
N VAL A 623 -26.39 -10.12 14.46
CA VAL A 623 -25.59 -8.99 14.00
C VAL A 623 -26.40 -8.08 13.06
N LEU A 624 -27.10 -8.66 12.09
CA LEU A 624 -27.93 -7.88 11.16
C LEU A 624 -29.08 -7.17 11.88
N ARG A 625 -29.71 -7.82 12.87
CA ARG A 625 -30.84 -7.27 13.63
C ARG A 625 -30.43 -6.27 14.69
N ASN A 626 -29.18 -6.26 15.13
CA ASN A 626 -28.74 -5.41 16.23
C ASN A 626 -28.66 -3.95 15.80
N GLY A 627 -29.64 -3.14 16.20
CA GLY A 627 -29.71 -1.72 15.87
C GLY A 627 -28.64 -0.85 16.56
N ALA A 628 -27.91 -1.38 17.54
CA ALA A 628 -26.81 -0.68 18.21
C ALA A 628 -25.47 -0.77 17.46
N LEU A 629 -25.36 -1.68 16.49
CA LEU A 629 -24.16 -1.82 15.68
C LEU A 629 -24.21 -0.91 14.46
N ASP A 630 -23.07 -0.26 14.19
CA ASP A 630 -22.88 0.55 13.00
C ASP A 630 -22.94 -0.30 11.71
N ALA A 631 -23.52 0.24 10.64
CA ALA A 631 -23.67 -0.45 9.37
C ALA A 631 -22.33 -0.90 8.74
N ALA A 632 -21.30 -0.06 8.82
CA ALA A 632 -19.95 -0.41 8.32
C ALA A 632 -19.37 -1.59 9.11
N PHE A 633 -19.55 -1.61 10.41
CA PHE A 633 -19.10 -2.73 11.26
C PHE A 633 -19.85 -4.03 10.94
N LYS A 634 -21.18 -3.97 10.76
CA LYS A 634 -21.98 -5.13 10.33
C LYS A 634 -21.47 -5.70 9.01
N GLU A 635 -21.20 -4.84 8.05
CA GLU A 635 -20.68 -5.27 6.73
C GLU A 635 -19.35 -6.01 6.88
N LEU A 636 -18.41 -5.50 7.70
CA LEU A 636 -17.13 -6.16 7.95
C LEU A 636 -17.30 -7.53 8.65
N VAL A 637 -18.17 -7.62 9.63
CA VAL A 637 -18.45 -8.89 10.36
C VAL A 637 -19.04 -9.94 9.42
N LEU A 638 -19.92 -9.52 8.52
CA LEU A 638 -20.61 -10.40 7.57
C LEU A 638 -19.77 -10.74 6.32
N THR A 639 -18.65 -10.06 6.13
CA THR A 639 -17.70 -10.37 5.06
C THR A 639 -16.90 -11.62 5.43
N LEU A 640 -17.04 -12.66 4.62
CA LEU A 640 -16.32 -13.91 4.81
C LEU A 640 -14.81 -13.72 4.60
N PRO A 641 -13.96 -14.51 5.28
CA PRO A 641 -12.53 -14.54 4.98
C PRO A 641 -12.26 -14.74 3.48
N SER A 642 -11.26 -14.06 2.96
CA SER A 642 -10.89 -14.18 1.54
C SER A 642 -10.29 -15.54 1.23
N GLU A 643 -10.35 -15.96 -0.03
CA GLU A 643 -9.72 -17.21 -0.49
C GLU A 643 -8.21 -17.20 -0.23
N VAL A 644 -7.56 -16.06 -0.36
CA VAL A 644 -6.13 -15.90 -0.04
C VAL A 644 -5.87 -16.16 1.44
N TYR A 645 -6.66 -15.56 2.34
CA TYR A 645 -6.49 -15.73 3.78
C TYR A 645 -6.77 -17.18 4.21
N ILE A 646 -7.81 -17.81 3.67
CA ILE A 646 -8.10 -19.23 3.90
C ILE A 646 -6.92 -20.10 3.42
N SER A 647 -6.41 -19.84 2.22
CA SER A 647 -5.31 -20.61 1.63
C SER A 647 -4.02 -20.53 2.45
N GLU A 648 -3.74 -19.39 3.07
CA GLU A 648 -2.55 -19.24 3.91
C GLU A 648 -2.59 -20.12 5.19
N GLN A 649 -3.76 -20.56 5.61
CA GLN A 649 -3.93 -21.46 6.75
C GLN A 649 -3.70 -22.94 6.38
N LEU A 650 -3.65 -23.27 5.10
CA LEU A 650 -3.50 -24.64 4.60
C LEU A 650 -2.02 -24.94 4.31
N GLU A 651 -1.60 -26.18 4.59
CA GLU A 651 -0.27 -26.66 4.22
C GLU A 651 -0.18 -26.88 2.71
N VAL A 652 -1.21 -27.51 2.13
CA VAL A 652 -1.36 -27.73 0.68
C VAL A 652 -2.68 -27.15 0.23
N VAL A 653 -2.67 -26.36 -0.83
CA VAL A 653 -3.81 -25.60 -1.33
C VAL A 653 -4.33 -26.22 -2.64
N ASP A 654 -5.56 -26.71 -2.61
CA ASP A 654 -6.35 -26.93 -3.82
C ASP A 654 -7.21 -25.67 -4.03
N PRO A 655 -6.84 -24.77 -4.96
CA PRO A 655 -7.50 -23.49 -5.09
C PRO A 655 -8.96 -23.60 -5.54
N GLN A 656 -9.30 -24.63 -6.31
CA GLN A 656 -10.68 -24.86 -6.74
C GLN A 656 -11.55 -25.35 -5.58
N ARG A 657 -11.00 -26.13 -4.66
CA ARG A 657 -11.70 -26.59 -3.48
C ARG A 657 -11.96 -25.43 -2.51
N VAL A 658 -10.96 -24.57 -2.28
CA VAL A 658 -11.12 -23.34 -1.48
C VAL A 658 -12.21 -22.47 -2.07
N HIS A 659 -12.18 -22.24 -3.38
CA HIS A 659 -13.19 -21.45 -4.08
C HIS A 659 -14.61 -22.02 -3.90
N ARG A 660 -14.80 -23.30 -4.13
CA ARG A 660 -16.13 -23.95 -3.98
C ARG A 660 -16.68 -23.85 -2.56
N VAL A 661 -15.83 -24.08 -1.56
CA VAL A 661 -16.25 -24.01 -0.16
C VAL A 661 -16.67 -22.58 0.19
N ARG A 662 -15.87 -21.58 -0.18
CA ARG A 662 -16.20 -20.19 0.11
C ARG A 662 -17.47 -19.71 -0.62
N GLU A 663 -17.66 -20.10 -1.87
CA GLU A 663 -18.89 -19.79 -2.62
C GLU A 663 -20.11 -20.49 -1.98
N ALA A 664 -19.96 -21.72 -1.50
CA ALA A 664 -21.02 -22.41 -0.76
C ALA A 664 -21.41 -21.67 0.54
N MET A 665 -20.40 -21.16 1.27
CA MET A 665 -20.65 -20.34 2.47
C MET A 665 -21.43 -19.06 2.12
N ARG A 666 -21.04 -18.38 1.07
CA ARG A 666 -21.72 -17.16 0.62
C ARG A 666 -23.15 -17.40 0.19
N THR A 667 -23.38 -18.46 -0.57
CA THR A 667 -24.72 -18.88 -0.99
C THR A 667 -25.58 -19.25 0.21
N GLN A 668 -25.01 -19.94 1.19
CA GLN A 668 -25.72 -20.32 2.42
C GLN A 668 -26.14 -19.10 3.24
N LEU A 669 -25.24 -18.09 3.41
CA LEU A 669 -25.60 -16.83 4.06
C LEU A 669 -26.67 -16.06 3.30
N ALA A 670 -26.60 -16.05 1.97
CA ALA A 670 -27.58 -15.38 1.12
C ALA A 670 -28.98 -15.98 1.29
N THR A 671 -29.09 -17.29 1.28
CA THR A 671 -30.37 -18.00 1.37
C THR A 671 -30.94 -18.07 2.79
N ALA A 672 -30.09 -18.36 3.78
CA ALA A 672 -30.52 -18.50 5.18
C ALA A 672 -30.95 -17.18 5.83
N LEU A 673 -30.37 -16.06 5.40
CA LEU A 673 -30.61 -14.72 5.95
C LEU A 673 -31.41 -13.83 4.98
N TYR A 674 -32.19 -14.44 4.10
CA TYR A 674 -32.91 -13.72 3.05
C TYR A 674 -33.80 -12.58 3.59
N ALA A 675 -34.57 -12.83 4.61
CA ALA A 675 -35.44 -11.83 5.24
C ALA A 675 -34.64 -10.69 5.87
N GLU A 676 -33.52 -11.03 6.53
CA GLU A 676 -32.63 -10.05 7.15
C GLU A 676 -31.92 -9.21 6.10
N TRP A 677 -31.53 -9.79 4.95
CA TRP A 677 -30.98 -9.00 3.86
C TRP A 677 -31.98 -8.02 3.24
N GLN A 678 -33.24 -8.43 3.11
CA GLN A 678 -34.31 -7.53 2.66
C GLN A 678 -34.44 -6.33 3.61
N GLN A 679 -34.49 -6.60 4.92
CA GLN A 679 -34.60 -5.54 5.93
C GLN A 679 -33.37 -4.67 5.95
N ALA A 680 -32.17 -5.25 5.89
CA ALA A 680 -30.92 -4.49 5.88
C ALA A 680 -30.85 -3.55 4.67
N TYR A 681 -31.31 -3.99 3.52
CA TYR A 681 -31.38 -3.14 2.33
C TYR A 681 -32.35 -1.96 2.54
N GLU A 682 -33.56 -2.23 3.01
CA GLU A 682 -34.58 -1.18 3.23
C GLU A 682 -34.14 -0.16 4.26
N ASP A 683 -33.50 -0.60 5.35
CA ASP A 683 -33.05 0.28 6.43
C ASP A 683 -31.83 1.12 6.03
N ASN A 684 -31.01 0.66 5.08
CA ASN A 684 -29.73 1.29 4.73
C ASN A 684 -29.68 1.91 3.34
N LYS A 685 -30.71 1.71 2.50
CA LYS A 685 -30.76 2.41 1.20
C LYS A 685 -30.81 3.92 1.44
N ASP A 686 -29.89 4.62 0.80
CA ASP A 686 -29.80 6.08 0.93
C ASP A 686 -30.74 6.76 -0.08
N THR A 687 -31.59 7.63 0.42
CA THR A 687 -32.54 8.40 -0.40
C THR A 687 -32.31 9.92 -0.29
N GLY A 688 -31.32 10.34 0.52
CA GLY A 688 -30.94 11.73 0.76
C GLY A 688 -29.86 12.25 -0.18
N ALA A 689 -29.39 13.45 0.12
CA ALA A 689 -28.24 14.03 -0.57
C ALA A 689 -26.98 13.20 -0.27
N TYR A 690 -26.17 12.97 -1.30
CA TYR A 690 -24.95 12.20 -1.15
C TYR A 690 -23.95 12.86 -0.20
N ARG A 691 -23.37 12.04 0.70
CA ARG A 691 -22.30 12.43 1.63
C ARG A 691 -21.30 11.29 1.72
N PRO A 692 -19.99 11.53 1.47
CA PRO A 692 -18.97 10.49 1.55
C PRO A 692 -18.48 10.17 2.97
N GLU A 693 -19.10 10.74 3.99
CA GLU A 693 -18.69 10.56 5.39
C GLU A 693 -18.94 9.11 5.88
N PRO A 694 -18.21 8.63 6.93
CA PRO A 694 -18.19 7.23 7.31
C PRO A 694 -19.53 6.57 7.59
N VAL A 695 -20.46 7.28 8.25
CA VAL A 695 -21.78 6.71 8.60
C VAL A 695 -22.61 6.43 7.34
N SER A 696 -22.70 7.40 6.44
CA SER A 696 -23.42 7.24 5.16
C SER A 696 -22.74 6.24 4.25
N ALA A 697 -21.40 6.24 4.19
CA ALA A 697 -20.63 5.25 3.43
C ALA A 697 -20.88 3.82 3.96
N GLY A 698 -20.91 3.64 5.27
CA GLY A 698 -21.22 2.36 5.91
C GLY A 698 -22.60 1.85 5.57
N ARG A 699 -23.62 2.72 5.56
CA ARG A 699 -24.97 2.37 5.15
C ARG A 699 -25.01 1.90 3.68
N ARG A 700 -24.35 2.61 2.78
CA ARG A 700 -24.26 2.19 1.38
C ARG A 700 -23.52 0.87 1.21
N ALA A 701 -22.46 0.62 1.99
CA ALA A 701 -21.73 -0.65 1.96
C ALA A 701 -22.62 -1.82 2.39
N LEU A 702 -23.37 -1.68 3.47
CA LEU A 702 -24.29 -2.73 3.93
C LEU A 702 -25.47 -2.93 2.96
N ALA A 703 -26.02 -1.86 2.41
CA ALA A 703 -27.07 -1.95 1.39
C ALA A 703 -26.57 -2.66 0.12
N GLY A 704 -25.35 -2.38 -0.31
CA GLY A 704 -24.70 -3.05 -1.44
C GLY A 704 -24.47 -4.54 -1.19
N MET A 705 -23.98 -4.89 0.00
CA MET A 705 -23.85 -6.28 0.44
C MET A 705 -25.19 -7.01 0.44
N ALA A 706 -26.23 -6.38 0.94
CA ALA A 706 -27.58 -6.93 0.96
C ALA A 706 -28.10 -7.21 -0.47
N LEU A 707 -27.92 -6.28 -1.40
CA LEU A 707 -28.29 -6.48 -2.81
C LEU A 707 -27.56 -7.68 -3.42
N ALA A 708 -26.26 -7.81 -3.19
CA ALA A 708 -25.48 -8.93 -3.70
C ALA A 708 -26.01 -10.28 -3.17
N HIS A 709 -26.29 -10.38 -1.86
CA HIS A 709 -26.85 -11.59 -1.27
C HIS A 709 -28.28 -11.88 -1.75
N LEU A 710 -29.10 -10.86 -1.90
CA LEU A 710 -30.47 -11.02 -2.45
C LEU A 710 -30.44 -11.51 -3.90
N CYS A 711 -29.53 -11.04 -4.73
CA CYS A 711 -29.35 -11.52 -6.09
C CYS A 711 -28.81 -12.98 -6.13
N ILE A 712 -27.92 -13.35 -5.21
CA ILE A 712 -27.43 -14.73 -5.09
C ILE A 712 -28.58 -15.65 -4.66
N ALA A 713 -29.36 -15.27 -3.67
CA ALA A 713 -30.53 -16.03 -3.23
C ALA A 713 -31.58 -16.16 -4.35
N ALA A 714 -31.79 -15.11 -5.14
CA ALA A 714 -32.67 -15.12 -6.30
C ALA A 714 -32.19 -16.11 -7.39
N ARG A 715 -30.90 -16.26 -7.58
CA ARG A 715 -30.34 -17.28 -8.49
C ARG A 715 -30.72 -18.68 -8.05
N GLU A 716 -30.63 -18.99 -6.76
CA GLU A 716 -30.94 -20.30 -6.22
C GLU A 716 -32.45 -20.63 -6.27
N SER A 717 -33.30 -19.63 -6.07
CA SER A 717 -34.75 -19.80 -6.05
C SER A 717 -35.44 -19.60 -7.43
N GLY A 718 -34.74 -19.03 -8.41
CA GLY A 718 -35.31 -18.62 -9.68
C GLY A 718 -36.14 -17.32 -9.60
N ASP A 719 -36.06 -16.57 -8.50
CA ASP A 719 -36.77 -15.30 -8.34
C ASP A 719 -36.23 -14.21 -9.25
N ALA A 720 -37.10 -13.48 -9.93
CA ALA A 720 -36.75 -12.36 -10.82
C ALA A 720 -36.92 -10.99 -10.17
N VAL A 721 -37.49 -10.91 -8.98
CA VAL A 721 -37.87 -9.63 -8.35
C VAL A 721 -36.63 -8.83 -7.93
N TRP A 722 -35.73 -9.44 -7.16
CA TRP A 722 -34.55 -8.73 -6.66
C TRP A 722 -33.55 -8.37 -7.74
N PRO A 723 -33.26 -9.24 -8.72
CA PRO A 723 -32.44 -8.79 -9.88
C PRO A 723 -33.07 -7.62 -10.64
N GLY A 724 -34.39 -7.62 -10.82
CA GLY A 724 -35.13 -6.51 -11.43
C GLY A 724 -35.02 -5.20 -10.63
N LYS A 725 -35.21 -5.28 -9.31
CA LYS A 725 -35.02 -4.13 -8.40
C LYS A 725 -33.58 -3.62 -8.41
N THR A 726 -32.62 -4.52 -8.48
CA THR A 726 -31.21 -4.17 -8.53
C THR A 726 -30.86 -3.44 -9.83
N LEU A 727 -31.39 -3.90 -10.98
CA LEU A 727 -31.21 -3.19 -12.24
C LEU A 727 -31.86 -1.79 -12.19
N GLN A 728 -33.02 -1.67 -11.57
CA GLN A 728 -33.68 -0.37 -11.40
C GLN A 728 -32.84 0.55 -10.49
N ARG A 729 -32.28 0.02 -9.39
CA ARG A 729 -31.36 0.78 -8.54
C ARG A 729 -30.12 1.24 -9.29
N PHE A 730 -29.55 0.39 -10.15
CA PHE A 730 -28.45 0.76 -11.04
C PHE A 730 -28.83 1.96 -11.95
N LYS A 731 -30.03 1.97 -12.50
CA LYS A 731 -30.49 3.05 -13.38
C LYS A 731 -30.73 4.36 -12.63
N ASP A 732 -31.32 4.28 -11.45
CA ASP A 732 -31.78 5.44 -10.66
C ASP A 732 -30.75 5.99 -9.68
N ALA A 733 -29.60 5.31 -9.51
CA ALA A 733 -28.60 5.73 -8.54
C ALA A 733 -28.10 7.16 -8.80
N SER A 734 -28.01 7.93 -7.73
CA SER A 734 -27.54 9.33 -7.74
C SER A 734 -26.03 9.47 -7.54
N ASN A 735 -25.35 8.38 -7.21
CA ASN A 735 -23.91 8.35 -6.93
C ASN A 735 -23.28 7.05 -7.43
N MET A 736 -21.96 7.09 -7.59
CA MET A 736 -21.20 5.94 -8.11
C MET A 736 -21.24 4.74 -7.16
N THR A 737 -21.19 4.94 -5.85
CA THR A 737 -21.22 3.83 -4.88
C THR A 737 -22.47 2.97 -5.07
N ASP A 738 -23.64 3.57 -5.05
CA ASP A 738 -24.90 2.85 -5.22
C ASP A 738 -25.03 2.22 -6.61
N ARG A 739 -24.60 2.93 -7.64
CA ARG A 739 -24.61 2.44 -9.02
C ARG A 739 -23.70 1.23 -9.19
N PHE A 740 -22.48 1.34 -8.69
CA PHE A 740 -21.47 0.29 -8.80
C PHE A 740 -21.81 -0.92 -7.90
N ASN A 741 -22.38 -0.69 -6.71
CA ASN A 741 -22.90 -1.76 -5.86
C ASN A 741 -24.00 -2.58 -6.57
N ALA A 742 -24.93 -1.92 -7.22
CA ALA A 742 -25.99 -2.58 -7.98
C ALA A 742 -25.43 -3.40 -9.17
N LEU A 743 -24.51 -2.80 -9.92
CA LEU A 743 -23.82 -3.48 -11.01
C LEU A 743 -23.04 -4.71 -10.51
N THR A 744 -22.32 -4.57 -9.40
CA THR A 744 -21.56 -5.65 -8.78
C THR A 744 -22.49 -6.79 -8.36
N ALA A 745 -23.64 -6.51 -7.77
CA ALA A 745 -24.61 -7.51 -7.36
C ALA A 745 -25.09 -8.37 -8.55
N LEU A 746 -25.37 -7.75 -9.68
CA LEU A 746 -25.76 -8.46 -10.91
C LEU A 746 -24.63 -9.32 -11.48
N VAL A 747 -23.41 -8.80 -11.52
CA VAL A 747 -22.24 -9.51 -12.06
C VAL A 747 -21.85 -10.68 -11.15
N VAL A 748 -21.74 -10.44 -9.85
CA VAL A 748 -21.33 -11.47 -8.87
C VAL A 748 -22.35 -12.61 -8.79
N SER A 749 -23.64 -12.31 -8.88
CA SER A 749 -24.68 -13.34 -8.92
C SER A 749 -24.76 -14.08 -10.26
N GLY A 750 -24.11 -13.57 -11.30
CA GLY A 750 -24.16 -14.16 -12.64
C GLY A 750 -25.51 -14.04 -13.32
N HIS A 751 -26.30 -13.05 -12.95
CA HIS A 751 -27.64 -12.86 -13.52
C HIS A 751 -27.56 -12.35 -14.97
N PRO A 752 -28.44 -12.80 -15.89
CA PRO A 752 -28.43 -12.34 -17.29
C PRO A 752 -28.53 -10.82 -17.47
N LEU A 753 -29.18 -10.11 -16.55
CA LEU A 753 -29.28 -8.63 -16.59
C LEU A 753 -27.93 -7.93 -16.44
N ALA A 754 -26.88 -8.62 -15.99
CA ALA A 754 -25.54 -8.07 -15.86
C ALA A 754 -24.98 -7.56 -17.20
N ALA A 755 -25.20 -8.28 -18.28
CA ALA A 755 -24.74 -7.88 -19.62
C ALA A 755 -25.33 -6.54 -20.07
N GLN A 756 -26.61 -6.33 -19.85
CA GLN A 756 -27.30 -5.07 -20.15
C GLN A 756 -26.78 -3.92 -19.28
N ALA A 757 -26.61 -4.18 -18.00
CA ALA A 757 -26.11 -3.18 -17.06
C ALA A 757 -24.66 -2.79 -17.36
N LEU A 758 -23.79 -3.75 -17.69
CA LEU A 758 -22.40 -3.50 -18.10
C LEU A 758 -22.30 -2.64 -19.36
N ALA A 759 -23.10 -2.98 -20.38
CA ALA A 759 -23.13 -2.19 -21.63
C ALA A 759 -23.58 -0.75 -21.37
N ARG A 760 -24.60 -0.56 -20.54
CA ARG A 760 -25.11 0.76 -20.18
C ARG A 760 -24.07 1.55 -19.35
N PHE A 761 -23.40 0.90 -18.42
CA PHE A 761 -22.36 1.52 -17.60
C PHE A 761 -21.19 2.02 -18.45
N HIS A 762 -20.71 1.20 -19.38
CA HIS A 762 -19.66 1.61 -20.32
C HIS A 762 -20.10 2.80 -21.16
N ALA A 763 -21.32 2.78 -21.71
CA ALA A 763 -21.84 3.88 -22.53
C ALA A 763 -21.98 5.20 -21.73
N MET A 764 -22.39 5.12 -20.48
CA MET A 764 -22.53 6.29 -19.59
C MET A 764 -21.18 6.95 -19.25
N PHE A 765 -20.12 6.17 -19.13
CA PHE A 765 -18.84 6.61 -18.60
C PHE A 765 -17.66 6.41 -19.55
N LYS A 766 -17.93 6.30 -20.85
CA LYS A 766 -16.90 6.04 -21.88
C LYS A 766 -15.73 7.03 -21.89
N ASP A 767 -15.95 8.25 -21.44
CA ASP A 767 -14.95 9.32 -21.41
C ASP A 767 -14.29 9.48 -20.02
N GLU A 768 -14.66 8.62 -19.05
CA GLU A 768 -14.16 8.65 -17.68
C GLU A 768 -13.21 7.48 -17.44
N ALA A 769 -11.91 7.70 -17.63
CA ALA A 769 -10.90 6.63 -17.60
C ALA A 769 -10.91 5.82 -16.30
N LEU A 770 -11.07 6.46 -15.13
CA LEU A 770 -11.10 5.77 -13.83
C LEU A 770 -12.35 4.92 -13.65
N VAL A 771 -13.47 5.30 -14.26
CA VAL A 771 -14.71 4.51 -14.24
C VAL A 771 -14.59 3.32 -15.17
N ILE A 772 -14.00 3.50 -16.34
CA ILE A 772 -13.73 2.40 -17.29
C ILE A 772 -12.76 1.37 -16.65
N ASP A 773 -11.79 1.79 -15.85
CA ASP A 773 -10.99 0.86 -15.06
C ASP A 773 -11.84 -0.01 -14.13
N LYS A 774 -12.87 0.55 -13.50
CA LYS A 774 -13.83 -0.21 -12.68
C LYS A 774 -14.63 -1.22 -13.51
N TRP A 775 -15.05 -0.83 -14.69
CA TRP A 775 -15.76 -1.69 -15.63
C TRP A 775 -14.90 -2.91 -16.03
N PHE A 776 -13.64 -2.71 -16.31
CA PHE A 776 -12.71 -3.80 -16.59
C PHE A 776 -12.47 -4.68 -15.36
N SER A 777 -12.17 -4.07 -14.21
CA SER A 777 -11.86 -4.81 -12.98
C SER A 777 -12.99 -5.69 -12.49
N LEU A 778 -14.22 -5.19 -12.57
CA LEU A 778 -15.40 -5.95 -12.13
C LEU A 778 -15.60 -7.22 -12.96
N GLN A 779 -15.37 -7.15 -14.26
CA GLN A 779 -15.51 -8.30 -15.14
C GLN A 779 -14.37 -9.30 -14.99
N ALA A 780 -13.12 -8.82 -14.91
CA ALA A 780 -11.95 -9.68 -14.71
C ALA A 780 -11.93 -10.32 -13.32
N GLY A 781 -12.51 -9.67 -12.32
CA GLY A 781 -12.63 -10.15 -10.94
C GLY A 781 -13.92 -10.95 -10.64
N ALA A 782 -14.77 -11.18 -11.64
CA ALA A 782 -16.02 -11.90 -11.44
C ALA A 782 -15.78 -13.37 -11.07
N PRO A 783 -16.69 -13.99 -10.27
CA PRO A 783 -16.61 -15.42 -9.98
C PRO A 783 -16.66 -16.25 -11.25
N ASP A 784 -15.77 -17.24 -11.35
CA ASP A 784 -15.68 -18.15 -12.50
C ASP A 784 -16.82 -19.16 -12.48
N ARG A 785 -17.46 -19.34 -13.62
CA ARG A 785 -18.53 -20.32 -13.83
C ARG A 785 -18.24 -21.16 -15.06
N GLY A 786 -17.67 -22.35 -14.81
CA GLY A 786 -17.33 -23.26 -15.90
C GLY A 786 -16.19 -22.79 -16.79
N GLY A 787 -15.29 -21.95 -16.29
CA GLY A 787 -14.12 -21.48 -17.02
C GLY A 787 -14.37 -20.28 -17.92
N ASP A 788 -15.42 -19.50 -17.68
CA ASP A 788 -15.88 -18.41 -18.56
C ASP A 788 -15.07 -17.10 -18.39
N VAL A 789 -14.35 -16.93 -17.28
CA VAL A 789 -13.64 -15.66 -16.99
C VAL A 789 -12.40 -15.48 -17.88
N LEU A 790 -11.57 -16.52 -18.10
CA LEU A 790 -10.36 -16.36 -18.91
C LEU A 790 -10.68 -15.99 -20.37
N PRO A 791 -11.66 -16.63 -21.07
CA PRO A 791 -12.07 -16.16 -22.38
C PRO A 791 -12.51 -14.71 -22.41
N LEU A 792 -13.27 -14.28 -21.40
CA LEU A 792 -13.70 -12.89 -21.24
C LEU A 792 -12.50 -11.95 -21.06
N VAL A 793 -11.56 -12.29 -20.18
CA VAL A 793 -10.34 -11.49 -19.93
C VAL A 793 -9.53 -11.33 -21.23
N LYS A 794 -9.41 -12.38 -22.03
CA LYS A 794 -8.77 -12.30 -23.35
C LYS A 794 -9.51 -11.34 -24.31
N GLN A 795 -10.83 -11.28 -24.26
CA GLN A 795 -11.60 -10.28 -25.01
C GLN A 795 -11.35 -8.86 -24.48
N LEU A 796 -11.36 -8.69 -23.18
CA LEU A 796 -11.14 -7.38 -22.55
C LEU A 796 -9.79 -6.77 -22.92
N THR A 797 -8.72 -7.58 -23.01
CA THR A 797 -7.40 -7.09 -23.44
C THR A 797 -7.33 -6.70 -24.92
N ARG A 798 -8.34 -7.07 -25.72
CA ARG A 798 -8.49 -6.66 -27.12
C ARG A 798 -9.47 -5.50 -27.30
N HIS A 799 -10.10 -5.06 -26.23
CA HIS A 799 -11.04 -3.95 -26.27
C HIS A 799 -10.34 -2.65 -26.67
N PRO A 800 -10.98 -1.78 -27.49
CA PRO A 800 -10.35 -0.51 -27.92
C PRO A 800 -9.90 0.40 -26.77
N ASP A 801 -10.59 0.33 -25.62
CA ASP A 801 -10.25 1.13 -24.45
C ASP A 801 -9.11 0.53 -23.62
N PHE A 802 -8.67 -0.70 -23.90
CA PHE A 802 -7.56 -1.32 -23.18
C PHE A 802 -6.21 -0.82 -23.69
N SER A 803 -5.30 -0.55 -22.77
CA SER A 803 -3.91 -0.21 -23.07
C SER A 803 -2.97 -0.88 -22.07
N LEU A 804 -2.02 -1.64 -22.56
CA LEU A 804 -0.98 -2.26 -21.73
C LEU A 804 0.04 -1.24 -21.22
N LYS A 805 0.16 -0.09 -21.88
CA LYS A 805 1.11 0.98 -21.54
C LYS A 805 0.64 1.86 -20.38
N ASN A 806 -0.66 1.88 -20.11
CA ASN A 806 -1.20 2.61 -18.98
C ASN A 806 -1.26 1.69 -17.74
N PRO A 807 -0.52 1.98 -16.66
CA PRO A 807 -0.47 1.09 -15.48
C PRO A 807 -1.83 0.82 -14.85
N ASN A 808 -2.69 1.83 -14.69
CA ASN A 808 -4.03 1.65 -14.13
C ASN A 808 -4.87 0.69 -14.98
N ARG A 809 -4.82 0.84 -16.30
CA ARG A 809 -5.59 0.01 -17.23
C ARG A 809 -5.06 -1.43 -17.27
N ALA A 810 -3.75 -1.62 -17.30
CA ALA A 810 -3.13 -2.93 -17.23
C ALA A 810 -3.52 -3.67 -15.93
N ARG A 811 -3.46 -2.98 -14.79
CA ARG A 811 -3.89 -3.51 -13.50
C ARG A 811 -5.37 -3.88 -13.48
N SER A 812 -6.22 -3.07 -14.06
CA SER A 812 -7.68 -3.26 -14.03
C SER A 812 -8.14 -4.58 -14.63
N VAL A 813 -7.41 -5.12 -15.61
CA VAL A 813 -7.72 -6.42 -16.23
C VAL A 813 -6.78 -7.50 -15.71
N ILE A 814 -5.49 -7.33 -15.90
CA ILE A 814 -4.50 -8.40 -15.72
C ILE A 814 -4.31 -8.75 -14.24
N PHE A 815 -4.14 -7.75 -13.37
CA PHE A 815 -3.99 -8.00 -11.93
C PHE A 815 -5.30 -8.43 -11.29
N SER A 816 -6.43 -7.89 -11.73
CA SER A 816 -7.75 -8.33 -11.24
C SER A 816 -8.02 -9.79 -11.53
N TYR A 817 -7.52 -10.31 -12.66
CA TYR A 817 -7.60 -11.73 -12.96
C TYR A 817 -6.52 -12.56 -12.26
N CYS A 818 -5.25 -12.24 -12.45
CA CYS A 818 -4.13 -13.09 -12.00
C CYS A 818 -3.90 -13.04 -10.48
N SER A 819 -4.08 -11.87 -9.85
CA SER A 819 -3.74 -11.66 -8.45
C SER A 819 -4.95 -11.60 -7.52
N ALA A 820 -6.11 -11.17 -8.02
CA ALA A 820 -7.30 -10.96 -7.20
C ALA A 820 -8.44 -11.96 -7.43
N ASN A 821 -8.32 -12.85 -8.40
CA ASN A 821 -9.35 -13.83 -8.75
C ASN A 821 -8.80 -15.27 -8.80
N PRO A 822 -8.41 -15.83 -7.66
CA PRO A 822 -7.75 -17.15 -7.62
C PRO A 822 -8.64 -18.29 -8.16
N GLY A 823 -9.95 -18.24 -7.94
CA GLY A 823 -10.88 -19.24 -8.46
C GLY A 823 -10.94 -19.32 -9.99
N ALA A 824 -10.72 -18.20 -10.67
CA ALA A 824 -10.67 -18.14 -12.13
C ALA A 824 -9.25 -18.36 -12.68
N PHE A 825 -8.23 -17.91 -11.95
CA PHE A 825 -6.83 -17.97 -12.38
C PHE A 825 -6.24 -19.37 -12.31
N HIS A 826 -6.48 -20.09 -11.21
CA HIS A 826 -5.95 -21.45 -10.99
C HIS A 826 -6.80 -22.49 -11.70
N ARG A 827 -6.55 -22.67 -12.99
CA ARG A 827 -7.26 -23.62 -13.84
C ARG A 827 -6.53 -24.96 -13.93
N LEU A 828 -7.31 -26.05 -14.00
CA LEU A 828 -6.75 -27.41 -14.19
C LEU A 828 -6.02 -27.56 -15.51
N ASP A 829 -6.43 -26.84 -16.56
CA ASP A 829 -5.80 -26.88 -17.87
C ASP A 829 -4.55 -26.00 -18.00
N ALA A 830 -4.13 -25.36 -16.92
CA ALA A 830 -3.00 -24.44 -16.85
C ALA A 830 -3.06 -23.21 -17.77
N ALA A 831 -4.17 -22.99 -18.47
CA ALA A 831 -4.29 -21.90 -19.44
C ALA A 831 -4.14 -20.50 -18.80
N GLY A 832 -4.56 -20.33 -17.55
CA GLY A 832 -4.36 -19.09 -16.80
C GLY A 832 -2.87 -18.80 -16.56
N TYR A 833 -2.08 -19.81 -16.23
CA TYR A 833 -0.65 -19.65 -16.00
C TYR A 833 0.13 -19.37 -17.28
N VAL A 834 -0.24 -20.01 -18.38
CA VAL A 834 0.35 -19.73 -19.70
C VAL A 834 0.07 -18.28 -20.10
N TRP A 835 -1.17 -17.84 -19.97
CA TRP A 835 -1.55 -16.46 -20.29
C TRP A 835 -0.82 -15.44 -19.41
N TRP A 836 -0.70 -15.71 -18.10
CA TRP A 836 0.08 -14.90 -17.16
C TRP A 836 1.54 -14.75 -17.61
N SER A 837 2.20 -15.87 -17.96
CA SER A 837 3.61 -15.85 -18.40
C SER A 837 3.81 -14.97 -19.64
N GLU A 838 2.88 -15.03 -20.59
CA GLU A 838 2.91 -14.20 -21.79
C GLU A 838 2.74 -12.71 -21.46
N ARG A 839 1.83 -12.38 -20.52
CA ARG A 839 1.60 -10.99 -20.11
C ARG A 839 2.78 -10.42 -19.34
N VAL A 840 3.42 -11.20 -18.47
CA VAL A 840 4.64 -10.76 -17.77
C VAL A 840 5.76 -10.44 -18.78
N ILE A 841 6.01 -11.31 -19.73
CA ILE A 841 7.05 -11.11 -20.75
C ILE A 841 6.75 -9.85 -21.60
N GLU A 842 5.52 -9.67 -22.01
CA GLU A 842 5.10 -8.52 -22.80
C GLU A 842 5.23 -7.20 -22.02
N LEU A 843 4.78 -7.19 -20.76
CA LEU A 843 4.90 -6.04 -19.87
C LEU A 843 6.35 -5.70 -19.55
N ASP A 844 7.22 -6.69 -19.42
CA ASP A 844 8.64 -6.47 -19.10
C ASP A 844 9.37 -5.65 -20.16
N GLU A 845 8.97 -5.80 -21.42
CA GLU A 845 9.50 -5.00 -22.54
C GLU A 845 9.03 -3.53 -22.49
N ILE A 846 7.88 -3.27 -21.88
CA ILE A 846 7.24 -1.94 -21.82
C ILE A 846 7.59 -1.24 -20.51
N ASN A 847 7.33 -1.90 -19.39
CA ASN A 847 7.42 -1.34 -18.05
C ASN A 847 7.85 -2.42 -17.03
N PRO A 848 9.14 -2.52 -16.74
CA PRO A 848 9.68 -3.55 -15.84
C PRO A 848 9.08 -3.55 -14.44
N GLN A 849 8.77 -2.38 -13.88
CA GLN A 849 8.17 -2.30 -12.52
C GLN A 849 6.78 -2.94 -12.48
N VAL A 850 5.95 -2.66 -13.47
CA VAL A 850 4.61 -3.27 -13.56
C VAL A 850 4.72 -4.77 -13.83
N ALA A 851 5.63 -5.19 -14.71
CA ALA A 851 5.88 -6.60 -15.00
C ALA A 851 6.33 -7.39 -13.77
N ALA A 852 7.26 -6.85 -13.00
CA ALA A 852 7.77 -7.48 -11.79
C ALA A 852 6.66 -7.65 -10.72
N ARG A 853 5.77 -6.69 -10.59
CA ARG A 853 4.59 -6.81 -9.71
C ARG A 853 3.66 -7.94 -10.16
N LEU A 854 3.37 -8.03 -11.45
CA LEU A 854 2.55 -9.12 -12.00
C LEU A 854 3.24 -10.48 -11.82
N ALA A 855 4.56 -10.52 -11.96
CA ALA A 855 5.34 -11.75 -11.79
C ALA A 855 5.16 -12.38 -10.41
N ARG A 856 4.80 -11.60 -9.39
CA ARG A 856 4.56 -12.07 -8.03
C ARG A 856 3.25 -12.86 -7.84
N ALA A 857 2.36 -12.86 -8.82
CA ALA A 857 1.08 -13.56 -8.72
C ALA A 857 1.20 -15.07 -8.41
N LEU A 858 2.32 -15.69 -8.74
CA LEU A 858 2.60 -17.09 -8.46
C LEU A 858 3.66 -17.31 -7.36
N ASP A 859 3.92 -16.33 -6.52
CA ASP A 859 4.92 -16.44 -5.44
C ASP A 859 4.67 -17.63 -4.51
N ARG A 860 3.41 -18.00 -4.29
CA ARG A 860 3.02 -19.09 -3.38
C ARG A 860 2.78 -20.42 -4.12
N TRP A 861 3.34 -20.60 -5.32
CA TRP A 861 3.16 -21.80 -6.16
C TRP A 861 3.52 -23.12 -5.47
N ASN A 862 4.52 -23.09 -4.59
CA ASN A 862 5.00 -24.28 -3.87
C ASN A 862 3.98 -24.87 -2.89
N LYS A 863 3.00 -24.08 -2.44
CA LYS A 863 1.87 -24.54 -1.60
C LYS A 863 0.75 -25.19 -2.40
N LEU A 864 0.70 -25.02 -3.71
CA LEU A 864 -0.38 -25.54 -4.53
C LEU A 864 -0.34 -27.08 -4.59
N ALA A 865 -1.51 -27.69 -4.59
CA ALA A 865 -1.67 -29.10 -4.90
C ALA A 865 -1.32 -29.38 -6.36
N GLU A 866 -0.97 -30.62 -6.68
CA GLU A 866 -0.85 -31.04 -8.08
C GLU A 866 -2.24 -31.16 -8.71
N PRO A 867 -2.43 -30.83 -10.01
CA PRO A 867 -1.39 -30.48 -10.99
C PRO A 867 -1.02 -28.99 -11.04
N TYR A 868 -1.64 -28.15 -10.22
CA TYR A 868 -1.40 -26.69 -10.23
C TYR A 868 0.04 -26.33 -9.94
N ARG A 869 0.66 -26.98 -8.96
CA ARG A 869 2.02 -26.70 -8.53
C ARG A 869 3.04 -26.90 -9.66
N GLY A 870 3.00 -28.04 -10.32
CA GLY A 870 3.89 -28.33 -11.45
C GLY A 870 3.70 -27.35 -12.60
N ALA A 871 2.45 -27.08 -12.98
CA ALA A 871 2.12 -26.15 -14.05
C ALA A 871 2.54 -24.71 -13.75
N ALA A 872 2.34 -24.26 -12.49
CA ALA A 872 2.78 -22.93 -12.06
C ALA A 872 4.30 -22.79 -12.11
N ARG A 873 5.04 -23.81 -11.63
CA ARG A 873 6.50 -23.84 -11.70
C ARG A 873 7.00 -23.74 -13.15
N GLU A 874 6.40 -24.48 -14.07
CA GLU A 874 6.75 -24.42 -15.50
C GLU A 874 6.51 -23.02 -16.08
N ALA A 875 5.40 -22.37 -15.73
CA ALA A 875 5.10 -21.03 -16.19
C ALA A 875 6.11 -19.98 -15.68
N ILE A 876 6.52 -20.08 -14.41
CA ILE A 876 7.55 -19.21 -13.84
C ILE A 876 8.90 -19.47 -14.54
N ALA A 877 9.26 -20.73 -14.75
CA ALA A 877 10.50 -21.11 -15.45
C ALA A 877 10.54 -20.57 -16.89
N ARG A 878 9.40 -20.55 -17.58
CA ARG A 878 9.28 -19.97 -18.92
C ARG A 878 9.60 -18.48 -18.92
N VAL A 879 9.11 -17.72 -17.94
CA VAL A 879 9.45 -16.31 -17.79
C VAL A 879 10.94 -16.13 -17.50
N ALA A 880 11.48 -16.90 -16.54
CA ALA A 880 12.90 -16.84 -16.16
C ALA A 880 13.86 -17.15 -17.32
N ALA A 881 13.44 -18.00 -18.25
CA ALA A 881 14.24 -18.40 -19.42
C ALA A 881 14.22 -17.35 -20.55
N ARG A 882 13.41 -16.28 -20.44
CA ARG A 882 13.33 -15.23 -21.48
C ARG A 882 14.65 -14.47 -21.59
N PRO A 883 15.32 -14.46 -22.75
CA PRO A 883 16.51 -13.64 -22.95
C PRO A 883 16.20 -12.14 -22.84
N GLY A 884 17.06 -11.38 -22.18
CA GLY A 884 16.90 -9.93 -22.06
C GLY A 884 15.85 -9.49 -21.04
N LEU A 885 15.44 -10.37 -20.15
CA LEU A 885 14.52 -10.03 -19.06
C LEU A 885 15.13 -8.94 -18.18
N SER A 886 14.30 -7.97 -17.73
CA SER A 886 14.74 -6.91 -16.83
C SER A 886 15.27 -7.50 -15.52
N LYS A 887 16.16 -6.76 -14.84
CA LYS A 887 16.62 -7.14 -13.49
C LYS A 887 15.48 -7.18 -12.48
N ASP A 888 14.45 -6.33 -12.65
CA ASP A 888 13.24 -6.26 -11.85
C ASP A 888 12.50 -7.62 -11.86
N THR A 889 12.10 -8.06 -13.04
CA THR A 889 11.37 -9.32 -13.21
C THR A 889 12.26 -10.54 -12.94
N LEU A 890 13.52 -10.50 -13.34
CA LEU A 890 14.47 -11.58 -13.10
C LEU A 890 14.66 -11.86 -11.61
N GLU A 891 14.79 -10.83 -10.77
CA GLU A 891 14.90 -10.99 -9.31
C GLU A 891 13.69 -11.75 -8.74
N VAL A 892 12.49 -11.34 -9.12
CA VAL A 892 11.23 -11.94 -8.63
C VAL A 892 11.13 -13.43 -9.03
N VAL A 893 11.28 -13.73 -10.31
CA VAL A 893 11.13 -15.13 -10.78
C VAL A 893 12.26 -16.03 -10.34
N SER A 894 13.47 -15.52 -10.18
CA SER A 894 14.60 -16.28 -9.67
C SER A 894 14.43 -16.64 -8.20
N ARG A 895 13.94 -15.72 -7.38
CA ARG A 895 13.61 -16.00 -5.98
C ARG A 895 12.46 -17.00 -5.86
N ALA A 896 11.44 -16.89 -6.70
CA ALA A 896 10.32 -17.83 -6.71
C ALA A 896 10.75 -19.27 -7.02
N LEU A 897 11.77 -19.46 -7.87
CA LEU A 897 12.31 -20.75 -8.26
C LEU A 897 13.45 -21.25 -7.37
N ALA A 898 13.95 -20.45 -6.46
CA ALA A 898 15.00 -20.86 -5.53
C ALA A 898 14.53 -22.03 -4.65
N PRO A 899 15.42 -23.00 -4.33
CA PRO A 899 15.08 -24.20 -3.56
C PRO A 899 14.68 -23.91 -2.11
#